data_4fbbd96a7442cdcd586b439b344cf1ec
#
_entry.id   4fbbd96a7442cdcd586b439b344cf1ec
#
_cell.length_a   1.000
_cell.length_b   1.000
_cell.length_c   1.000
_cell.angle_alpha   90.00
_cell.angle_beta   90.00
_cell.angle_gamma   90.00
#
_symmetry.space_group_name_H-M   'P 1'
#
loop_
_entity.id
_entity.type
_entity.pdbx_description
1 polymer ?
#
loop_
_entity_poly.entity_id
_entity_poly.type
_entity_poly.pdbx_seq_one_letter_code
_entity_poly.pdbx_strand_id
1 'polypeptide(L)'
;TTKKDHSVGLFLSNTRAGEWDQVPNYHELFTGDTYGQPWLLHNSHGRSAVWSSASNYFVSGFAVEPDNGDDDDKSHAILHAGLRTTLTSIPADFRHTSVLVAGNGINATLMEWGDVLLHLGGRGKKRANVYDDFMLAHLGYWTDNGAYHYRGAHDGYQNMEEALLDLKKGLEESNIPIRYLQWDDWWMESKGDIPGMLSWEPKPDDFPSGFSDWLGLPLAMYAPEYSGENVWMHDYDWKVVKVPRGPTAIPLDPNFYMDLFRNGTSIGMIMFEQDFLCSYGIGDSGLTTTDVDSGYQWLRNMDEAAIQFGITLQFCMPDAYHLLHSTQIVSVTNARATGDNTREWRSILSMGQNGLLFYALGVYASCDNVWTTNAHEEQVGCGNFNQSRLCYETNAPLDNAVAVLSNGPYGIADGLGYTNKTLVMYSCRTDGKMLRPRWPLASLDFSFTMSDTKGSLVWAAHDDFGPYRWSYVIGVELSNSVPITPSRLVQGAIHGYPTTMVTWEVQVGKPVSGVMVFSESSPCLLPKSRPLDLPYDIPASSHTHLAMAPVLPNGMVILGENRKWATMSFGRIVQLEATEYAVTLEIVGAPFETIELAYMANVSMQHDPAFTPLVDILTCTFPSSCTEIDKYANLYCRIWIVCQPTYGCDCSNDVAINSVRLIPEVNAMIN
;
A
#
# COMPACT_ATOMS: atom_id res chain seq x y z
N THR A 1 -32.45 6.98 -21.29
CA THR A 1 -31.28 6.23 -20.77
C THR A 1 -31.78 4.96 -20.15
N THR A 2 -31.48 3.83 -20.77
CA THR A 2 -31.99 2.53 -20.35
C THR A 2 -31.33 2.10 -19.04
N LYS A 3 -32.09 1.46 -18.14
CA LYS A 3 -31.71 0.95 -16.80
C LYS A 3 -30.41 0.12 -16.74
N LYS A 4 -29.77 -0.18 -17.88
CA LYS A 4 -28.54 -1.00 -17.96
C LYS A 4 -27.23 -0.20 -18.02
N ASP A 5 -27.29 1.12 -18.17
CA ASP A 5 -26.12 1.94 -18.50
C ASP A 5 -25.47 2.64 -17.29
N HIS A 6 -26.03 2.50 -16.09
CA HIS A 6 -25.52 3.16 -14.90
C HIS A 6 -25.33 2.15 -13.78
N SER A 7 -24.12 1.99 -13.32
CA SER A 7 -23.80 1.32 -12.07
C SER A 7 -23.27 2.35 -11.08
N VAL A 8 -23.68 2.22 -9.84
CA VAL A 8 -23.15 3.01 -8.73
C VAL A 8 -22.12 2.13 -8.02
N GLY A 9 -20.87 2.51 -8.15
CA GLY A 9 -19.78 1.89 -7.38
C GLY A 9 -19.57 2.69 -6.10
N LEU A 10 -19.54 2.01 -4.98
CA LEU A 10 -19.24 2.59 -3.69
C LEU A 10 -17.84 2.18 -3.26
N PHE A 11 -16.95 3.16 -3.05
CA PHE A 11 -15.69 2.91 -2.38
C PHE A 11 -15.94 2.96 -0.88
N LEU A 12 -15.98 1.80 -0.27
CA LEU A 12 -16.02 1.68 1.18
C LEU A 12 -14.60 1.44 1.67
N SER A 13 -14.00 2.42 2.33
CA SER A 13 -12.89 2.16 3.20
C SER A 13 -13.45 1.68 4.54
N ASN A 14 -13.85 0.44 4.63
CA ASN A 14 -14.21 -0.13 5.91
C ASN A 14 -13.04 -0.97 6.41
N THR A 15 -12.38 -0.47 7.40
CA THR A 15 -11.25 -1.11 8.07
C THR A 15 -11.71 -2.00 9.23
N ARG A 16 -12.99 -2.07 9.50
CA ARG A 16 -13.52 -3.08 10.44
C ARG A 16 -13.44 -4.45 9.79
N ALA A 17 -12.69 -5.32 10.43
CA ALA A 17 -12.52 -6.69 10.03
C ALA A 17 -13.85 -7.36 9.65
N GLY A 18 -13.89 -7.98 8.49
CA GLY A 18 -14.59 -9.23 8.36
C GLY A 18 -15.84 -9.30 7.54
N GLU A 19 -16.41 -8.25 6.95
CA GLU A 19 -17.67 -8.43 6.19
C GLU A 19 -17.70 -7.70 4.85
N TRP A 20 -16.77 -8.04 3.97
CA TRP A 20 -16.86 -7.66 2.55
C TRP A 20 -17.45 -8.78 1.69
N ASP A 21 -18.47 -9.46 2.16
CA ASP A 21 -19.00 -10.58 1.43
C ASP A 21 -19.82 -10.22 0.19
N GLN A 22 -20.10 -8.96 -0.05
CA GLN A 22 -20.75 -8.53 -1.31
C GLN A 22 -20.53 -7.04 -1.51
N VAL A 23 -20.36 -6.58 -2.74
CA VAL A 23 -20.92 -5.27 -3.11
C VAL A 23 -22.40 -5.39 -2.78
N PRO A 24 -22.90 -4.72 -1.74
CA PRO A 24 -24.27 -4.94 -1.31
C PRO A 24 -25.18 -4.68 -2.50
N ASN A 25 -26.21 -5.50 -2.64
CA ASN A 25 -27.32 -5.09 -3.45
C ASN A 25 -27.71 -3.68 -3.02
N TYR A 26 -27.85 -2.82 -3.98
CA TYR A 26 -28.30 -1.43 -3.92
C TYR A 26 -29.33 -1.11 -2.79
N HIS A 27 -30.11 -2.09 -2.33
CA HIS A 27 -31.06 -1.97 -1.24
C HIS A 27 -30.48 -2.12 0.19
N GLU A 28 -29.31 -2.70 0.38
CA GLU A 28 -28.77 -2.99 1.72
C GLU A 28 -27.81 -1.90 2.23
N LEU A 29 -27.37 -1.00 1.34
CA LEU A 29 -26.42 0.07 1.67
C LEU A 29 -27.02 1.28 2.40
N PHE A 30 -28.35 1.37 2.58
CA PHE A 30 -29.01 2.66 2.74
C PHE A 30 -29.86 2.85 3.97
N THR A 31 -29.72 2.03 4.98
CA THR A 31 -30.37 2.24 6.28
C THR A 31 -29.33 2.61 7.34
N GLY A 32 -28.75 3.81 7.25
CA GLY A 32 -27.85 4.30 8.28
C GLY A 32 -27.02 5.51 7.85
N ASP A 33 -26.50 6.20 8.84
CA ASP A 33 -25.60 7.34 8.68
C ASP A 33 -24.34 6.84 7.96
N THR A 34 -24.08 7.34 6.75
CA THR A 34 -22.88 6.96 6.01
C THR A 34 -21.67 7.57 6.69
N TYR A 35 -20.58 6.83 6.81
CA TYR A 35 -19.32 7.27 7.41
C TYR A 35 -18.58 8.33 6.56
N GLY A 36 -19.33 9.10 5.76
CA GLY A 36 -18.79 10.18 4.92
C GLY A 36 -18.07 9.73 3.66
N GLN A 37 -18.34 8.50 3.20
CA GLN A 37 -17.69 7.94 2.00
C GLN A 37 -17.92 8.82 0.78
N PRO A 38 -16.91 8.96 -0.11
CA PRO A 38 -17.13 9.53 -1.43
C PRO A 38 -17.98 8.60 -2.28
N TRP A 39 -18.76 9.19 -3.17
CA TRP A 39 -19.62 8.48 -4.12
C TRP A 39 -18.99 8.46 -5.49
N LEU A 40 -18.76 7.27 -6.03
CA LEU A 40 -18.37 7.06 -7.42
C LEU A 40 -19.59 6.64 -8.24
N LEU A 41 -19.95 7.46 -9.20
CA LEU A 41 -20.96 7.19 -10.23
C LEU A 41 -20.25 6.89 -11.54
N HIS A 42 -20.59 5.81 -12.22
CA HIS A 42 -20.02 5.49 -13.51
C HIS A 42 -21.02 4.74 -14.42
N ASN A 43 -20.75 4.74 -15.71
CA ASN A 43 -21.51 3.96 -16.67
C ASN A 43 -20.62 2.97 -17.44
N SER A 44 -21.25 2.10 -18.24
CA SER A 44 -20.56 1.09 -19.06
C SER A 44 -19.62 1.67 -20.13
N HIS A 45 -19.70 2.96 -20.43
CA HIS A 45 -18.85 3.67 -21.39
C HIS A 45 -17.66 4.38 -20.74
N GLY A 46 -17.41 4.17 -19.44
CA GLY A 46 -16.30 4.76 -18.71
C GLY A 46 -16.50 6.24 -18.32
N ARG A 47 -17.68 6.83 -18.55
CA ARG A 47 -18.00 8.14 -17.96
C ARG A 47 -18.21 7.97 -16.48
N SER A 48 -17.58 8.83 -15.70
CA SER A 48 -17.60 8.72 -14.24
C SER A 48 -17.70 10.09 -13.58
N ALA A 49 -18.17 10.08 -12.34
CA ALA A 49 -18.18 11.25 -11.48
C ALA A 49 -17.95 10.84 -10.03
N VAL A 50 -17.22 11.64 -9.27
CA VAL A 50 -16.99 11.44 -7.85
C VAL A 50 -17.56 12.62 -7.08
N TRP A 51 -18.39 12.33 -6.09
CA TRP A 51 -18.98 13.34 -5.21
C TRP A 51 -18.63 13.07 -3.75
N SER A 52 -18.14 14.09 -3.05
CA SER A 52 -17.78 14.01 -1.63
C SER A 52 -17.88 15.34 -0.90
N SER A 53 -17.77 15.30 0.41
CA SER A 53 -17.39 16.46 1.19
C SER A 53 -16.00 16.95 0.80
N ALA A 54 -15.76 18.26 0.91
CA ALA A 54 -14.47 18.90 0.72
C ALA A 54 -14.06 19.79 1.92
N SER A 55 -14.88 19.79 2.96
CA SER A 55 -14.60 20.44 4.25
C SER A 55 -15.42 19.76 5.35
N ASN A 56 -15.03 20.00 6.61
CA ASN A 56 -15.77 19.55 7.80
C ASN A 56 -16.11 18.05 7.77
N TYR A 57 -15.14 17.22 7.39
CA TYR A 57 -15.31 15.80 7.11
C TYR A 57 -15.92 15.01 8.27
N PHE A 58 -15.60 15.35 9.52
CA PHE A 58 -16.10 14.67 10.71
C PHE A 58 -17.61 14.85 10.94
N VAL A 59 -18.16 15.95 10.45
CA VAL A 59 -19.56 16.33 10.74
C VAL A 59 -20.44 16.36 9.49
N SER A 60 -19.90 15.98 8.35
CA SER A 60 -20.65 15.85 7.11
C SER A 60 -20.92 14.39 6.77
N GLY A 61 -22.01 14.15 6.08
CA GLY A 61 -22.42 12.82 5.65
C GLY A 61 -23.09 12.83 4.30
N PHE A 62 -23.06 11.68 3.67
CA PHE A 62 -23.80 11.38 2.44
C PHE A 62 -24.69 10.20 2.71
N ALA A 63 -25.92 10.24 2.20
CA ALA A 63 -26.86 9.13 2.29
C ALA A 63 -27.55 8.92 0.97
N VAL A 64 -28.07 7.73 0.74
CA VAL A 64 -28.95 7.43 -0.36
C VAL A 64 -30.23 6.85 0.19
N GLU A 65 -31.32 7.40 -0.21
CA GLU A 65 -32.64 6.87 0.11
C GLU A 65 -33.26 6.31 -1.18
N PRO A 66 -33.82 5.09 -1.15
CA PRO A 66 -34.64 4.61 -2.23
C PRO A 66 -35.87 5.52 -2.34
N ASP A 67 -36.24 5.90 -3.55
CA ASP A 67 -37.51 6.59 -3.78
C ASP A 67 -38.65 5.59 -3.52
N ASN A 68 -39.35 5.77 -2.41
CA ASN A 68 -40.48 4.96 -2.00
C ASN A 68 -41.79 5.45 -2.62
N GLY A 69 -41.74 6.17 -3.73
CA GLY A 69 -42.95 6.61 -4.46
C GLY A 69 -43.90 5.44 -4.80
N ASP A 70 -45.20 5.72 -4.83
CA ASP A 70 -46.28 4.75 -5.03
C ASP A 70 -46.33 4.12 -6.45
N ASP A 71 -45.40 4.46 -7.31
CA ASP A 71 -45.29 3.89 -8.65
C ASP A 71 -44.40 2.65 -8.68
N ASP A 72 -44.79 1.64 -9.45
CA ASP A 72 -44.07 0.38 -9.67
C ASP A 72 -42.61 0.58 -10.25
N ASP A 73 -42.19 1.81 -10.45
CA ASP A 73 -40.87 2.18 -10.93
C ASP A 73 -39.89 2.49 -9.78
N LYS A 74 -39.42 1.43 -9.10
CA LYS A 74 -38.36 1.46 -8.06
C LYS A 74 -36.98 1.87 -8.60
N SER A 75 -36.90 2.69 -9.63
CA SER A 75 -35.70 3.01 -10.38
C SER A 75 -34.98 4.28 -9.94
N HIS A 76 -35.54 5.01 -9.01
CA HIS A 76 -34.97 6.26 -8.55
C HIS A 76 -34.38 6.12 -7.15
N ALA A 77 -33.25 6.79 -6.92
CA ALA A 77 -32.64 6.94 -5.61
C ALA A 77 -32.34 8.42 -5.39
N ILE A 78 -32.57 8.89 -4.18
CA ILE A 78 -32.30 10.28 -3.80
C ILE A 78 -30.94 10.31 -3.08
N LEU A 79 -30.01 11.07 -3.62
CA LEU A 79 -28.71 11.31 -2.99
C LEU A 79 -28.83 12.49 -2.04
N HIS A 80 -28.51 12.28 -0.79
CA HIS A 80 -28.48 13.33 0.24
C HIS A 80 -27.04 13.67 0.60
N ALA A 81 -26.76 14.97 0.72
CA ALA A 81 -25.53 15.46 1.33
C ALA A 81 -25.90 16.45 2.41
N GLY A 82 -25.28 16.35 3.58
CA GLY A 82 -25.65 17.22 4.69
C GLY A 82 -24.73 17.10 5.89
N LEU A 83 -25.17 17.74 6.97
CA LEU A 83 -24.52 17.67 8.26
C LEU A 83 -25.14 16.57 9.10
N ARG A 84 -24.34 15.96 9.95
CA ARG A 84 -24.77 14.90 10.85
C ARG A 84 -25.75 15.41 11.91
N THR A 85 -26.72 14.60 12.23
CA THR A 85 -27.72 14.88 13.28
C THR A 85 -27.13 14.80 14.69
N THR A 86 -25.92 14.26 14.84
CA THR A 86 -25.20 14.19 16.12
C THR A 86 -24.61 15.54 16.56
N LEU A 87 -24.55 16.54 15.65
CA LEU A 87 -24.10 17.89 16.01
C LEU A 87 -25.03 18.52 17.04
N THR A 88 -24.47 19.01 18.14
CA THR A 88 -25.20 19.70 19.20
C THR A 88 -25.37 21.18 18.91
N SER A 89 -24.49 21.78 18.12
CA SER A 89 -24.53 23.18 17.72
C SER A 89 -23.76 23.39 16.40
N ILE A 90 -24.12 24.45 15.70
CA ILE A 90 -23.42 24.91 14.49
C ILE A 90 -22.94 26.34 14.79
N PRO A 91 -21.63 26.63 14.67
CA PRO A 91 -21.11 27.99 14.89
C PRO A 91 -21.70 29.00 13.91
N ALA A 92 -21.71 30.29 14.32
CA ALA A 92 -22.02 31.35 13.38
C ALA A 92 -21.02 31.34 12.22
N ASP A 93 -21.53 31.70 11.02
CA ASP A 93 -20.73 31.75 9.78
C ASP A 93 -20.15 30.38 9.35
N PHE A 94 -20.65 29.28 9.89
CA PHE A 94 -20.28 27.92 9.45
C PHE A 94 -20.49 27.74 7.95
N ARG A 95 -19.48 27.18 7.29
CA ARG A 95 -19.51 26.87 5.85
C ARG A 95 -19.13 25.42 5.64
N HIS A 96 -19.90 24.74 4.82
CA HIS A 96 -19.59 23.40 4.34
C HIS A 96 -19.47 23.43 2.82
N THR A 97 -18.48 22.71 2.31
CA THR A 97 -18.20 22.59 0.87
C THR A 97 -18.27 21.13 0.48
N SER A 98 -18.99 20.84 -0.60
CA SER A 98 -18.97 19.55 -1.32
C SER A 98 -18.32 19.77 -2.68
N VAL A 99 -17.75 18.71 -3.24
CA VAL A 99 -17.13 18.70 -4.57
C VAL A 99 -17.71 17.56 -5.41
N LEU A 100 -18.00 17.88 -6.67
CA LEU A 100 -18.36 16.91 -7.70
C LEU A 100 -17.39 17.06 -8.87
N VAL A 101 -16.63 16.00 -9.15
CA VAL A 101 -15.72 15.94 -10.30
C VAL A 101 -16.24 14.89 -11.27
N ALA A 102 -16.36 15.25 -12.56
CA ALA A 102 -16.84 14.35 -13.61
C ALA A 102 -15.82 14.26 -14.75
N GLY A 103 -15.60 13.06 -15.26
CA GLY A 103 -14.60 12.79 -16.29
C GLY A 103 -14.85 11.53 -17.10
N ASN A 104 -13.83 11.13 -17.85
CA ASN A 104 -13.80 9.87 -18.59
C ASN A 104 -12.70 8.96 -18.02
N GLY A 105 -13.08 7.73 -17.70
CA GLY A 105 -12.23 6.78 -16.98
C GLY A 105 -12.40 6.90 -15.46
N ILE A 106 -12.60 5.78 -14.78
CA ILE A 106 -12.82 5.74 -13.33
C ILE A 106 -11.56 6.17 -12.61
N ASN A 107 -10.41 5.57 -12.94
CA ASN A 107 -9.12 5.90 -12.37
C ASN A 107 -8.76 7.39 -12.57
N ALA A 108 -8.92 7.89 -13.81
CA ALA A 108 -8.63 9.28 -14.14
C ALA A 108 -9.49 10.26 -13.33
N THR A 109 -10.80 9.99 -13.23
CA THR A 109 -11.72 10.86 -12.48
C THR A 109 -11.46 10.85 -10.98
N LEU A 110 -11.15 9.69 -10.41
CA LEU A 110 -10.75 9.58 -9.00
C LEU A 110 -9.45 10.34 -8.70
N MET A 111 -8.48 10.24 -9.59
CA MET A 111 -7.22 10.97 -9.43
C MET A 111 -7.43 12.48 -9.52
N GLU A 112 -8.24 12.95 -10.48
CA GLU A 112 -8.58 14.38 -10.59
C GLU A 112 -9.35 14.89 -9.36
N TRP A 113 -10.31 14.09 -8.88
CA TRP A 113 -11.03 14.39 -7.64
C TRP A 113 -10.08 14.49 -6.44
N GLY A 114 -9.14 13.55 -6.31
CA GLY A 114 -8.11 13.60 -5.27
C GLY A 114 -7.23 14.85 -5.38
N ASP A 115 -6.81 15.24 -6.60
CA ASP A 115 -6.04 16.47 -6.83
C ASP A 115 -6.81 17.72 -6.38
N VAL A 116 -8.12 17.77 -6.66
CA VAL A 116 -8.99 18.87 -6.18
C VAL A 116 -9.03 18.90 -4.66
N LEU A 117 -9.21 17.76 -3.98
CA LEU A 117 -9.24 17.72 -2.52
C LEU A 117 -7.89 18.10 -1.88
N LEU A 118 -6.78 17.60 -2.42
CA LEU A 118 -5.43 17.96 -1.96
C LEU A 118 -5.16 19.46 -2.13
N HIS A 119 -5.66 20.07 -3.22
CA HIS A 119 -5.56 21.51 -3.43
C HIS A 119 -6.43 22.29 -2.43
N LEU A 120 -7.67 21.89 -2.23
CA LEU A 120 -8.61 22.52 -1.29
C LEU A 120 -8.19 22.33 0.17
N GLY A 121 -7.46 21.28 0.49
CA GLY A 121 -6.90 21.03 1.82
C GLY A 121 -5.97 22.13 2.33
N GLY A 122 -5.35 22.89 1.43
CA GLY A 122 -4.68 24.15 1.74
C GLY A 122 -3.37 24.06 2.51
N ARG A 123 -2.93 22.85 2.90
CA ARG A 123 -1.70 22.60 3.65
C ARG A 123 -0.50 22.19 2.79
N GLY A 124 -0.68 22.21 1.47
CA GLY A 124 0.37 21.83 0.52
C GLY A 124 0.70 20.34 0.48
N LYS A 125 -0.19 19.50 1.00
CA LYS A 125 -0.04 18.05 0.88
C LYS A 125 -0.03 17.66 -0.59
N LYS A 126 0.93 16.78 -0.93
CA LYS A 126 1.07 16.17 -2.25
C LYS A 126 1.12 14.66 -2.06
N ARG A 127 0.84 13.91 -3.11
CA ARG A 127 1.17 12.48 -3.12
C ARG A 127 2.67 12.34 -2.91
N ALA A 128 3.04 11.75 -1.77
CA ALA A 128 4.45 11.57 -1.43
C ALA A 128 5.12 10.60 -2.42
N ASN A 129 6.39 10.82 -2.69
CA ASN A 129 7.22 9.74 -3.22
C ASN A 129 7.40 8.71 -2.10
N VAL A 130 7.17 7.43 -2.39
CA VAL A 130 7.29 6.34 -1.40
C VAL A 130 8.67 6.32 -0.72
N TYR A 131 9.72 6.77 -1.40
CA TYR A 131 11.07 6.87 -0.84
C TYR A 131 11.30 8.14 0.00
N ASP A 132 10.29 8.98 0.19
CA ASP A 132 10.37 10.13 1.09
C ASP A 132 10.02 9.79 2.55
N ASP A 133 9.42 8.63 2.78
CA ASP A 133 9.15 8.06 4.10
C ASP A 133 10.12 6.90 4.35
N PHE A 134 10.79 6.89 5.51
CA PHE A 134 11.76 5.85 5.83
C PHE A 134 11.11 4.48 5.92
N MET A 135 9.94 4.38 6.56
CA MET A 135 9.23 3.12 6.77
C MET A 135 8.72 2.54 5.45
N LEU A 136 8.19 3.39 4.53
CA LEU A 136 7.75 2.96 3.20
C LEU A 136 8.92 2.55 2.30
N ALA A 137 10.08 3.19 2.51
CA ALA A 137 11.29 2.97 1.71
C ALA A 137 12.08 1.72 2.10
N HIS A 138 11.87 1.15 3.29
CA HIS A 138 12.71 0.09 3.82
C HIS A 138 11.92 -1.11 4.35
N LEU A 139 12.58 -2.26 4.37
CA LEU A 139 12.07 -3.49 4.99
C LEU A 139 12.05 -3.33 6.51
N GLY A 140 10.90 -3.60 7.13
CA GLY A 140 10.71 -3.63 8.57
C GLY A 140 10.47 -5.01 9.15
N TYR A 141 10.53 -5.10 10.46
CA TYR A 141 9.92 -6.18 11.23
C TYR A 141 8.78 -5.62 12.06
N TRP A 142 7.64 -6.28 12.06
CA TRP A 142 6.42 -5.81 12.71
C TRP A 142 5.96 -6.79 13.77
N THR A 143 5.63 -6.27 14.96
CA THR A 143 5.05 -7.09 16.02
C THR A 143 3.53 -7.12 15.95
N ASP A 144 2.90 -6.18 15.26
CA ASP A 144 1.45 -6.12 15.07
C ASP A 144 0.93 -7.42 14.42
N ASN A 145 0.04 -8.12 15.10
CA ASN A 145 -0.50 -9.43 14.70
C ASN A 145 0.55 -10.47 14.23
N GLY A 146 1.82 -10.24 14.60
CA GLY A 146 2.95 -11.10 14.28
C GLY A 146 3.22 -12.19 15.33
N ALA A 147 4.34 -12.89 15.18
CA ALA A 147 4.74 -13.95 16.10
C ALA A 147 5.05 -13.43 17.52
N TYR A 148 5.42 -12.15 17.66
CA TYR A 148 5.77 -11.51 18.93
C TYR A 148 4.75 -10.43 19.32
N HIS A 149 3.47 -10.78 19.23
CA HIS A 149 2.37 -9.88 19.49
C HIS A 149 1.66 -10.20 20.81
N TYR A 150 1.13 -9.18 21.49
CA TYR A 150 0.26 -9.21 22.66
C TYR A 150 0.78 -9.81 23.96
N ARG A 151 2.01 -10.25 24.08
CA ARG A 151 2.35 -10.90 25.35
C ARG A 151 3.79 -10.74 25.73
N GLY A 152 4.03 -10.67 27.04
CA GLY A 152 5.33 -10.79 27.62
C GLY A 152 6.15 -11.97 27.09
N ALA A 153 7.27 -12.26 27.69
CA ALA A 153 8.24 -13.21 27.17
C ALA A 153 7.61 -14.46 26.57
N HIS A 154 8.01 -14.80 25.37
CA HIS A 154 7.65 -16.06 24.71
C HIS A 154 8.41 -17.22 25.34
N ASP A 155 7.93 -18.45 25.11
CA ASP A 155 8.57 -19.66 25.66
C ASP A 155 10.08 -19.67 25.40
N GLY A 156 10.84 -19.72 26.46
CA GLY A 156 12.31 -19.73 26.42
C GLY A 156 13.00 -18.40 26.68
N TYR A 157 12.28 -17.27 26.70
CA TYR A 157 12.82 -15.93 27.02
C TYR A 157 12.29 -15.45 28.38
N GLN A 158 13.09 -14.60 29.06
CA GLN A 158 12.68 -14.03 30.35
C GLN A 158 11.77 -12.80 30.17
N ASN A 159 11.91 -12.07 29.06
CA ASN A 159 11.19 -10.86 28.75
C ASN A 159 11.19 -10.59 27.23
N MET A 160 10.44 -9.61 26.79
CA MET A 160 10.34 -9.25 25.35
C MET A 160 11.62 -8.63 24.81
N GLU A 161 12.38 -7.90 25.62
CA GLU A 161 13.67 -7.34 25.23
C GLU A 161 14.64 -8.45 24.78
N GLU A 162 14.75 -9.54 25.55
CA GLU A 162 15.59 -10.69 25.20
C GLU A 162 15.11 -11.36 23.90
N ALA A 163 13.80 -11.55 23.73
CA ALA A 163 13.21 -12.16 22.56
C ALA A 163 13.48 -11.33 21.27
N LEU A 164 13.33 -10.00 21.34
CA LEU A 164 13.57 -9.11 20.20
C LEU A 164 15.05 -8.97 19.84
N LEU A 165 15.94 -9.03 20.82
CA LEU A 165 17.40 -9.07 20.56
C LEU A 165 17.80 -10.33 19.82
N ASP A 166 17.28 -11.49 20.23
CA ASP A 166 17.57 -12.76 19.56
C ASP A 166 16.94 -12.83 18.16
N LEU A 167 15.73 -12.31 18.01
CA LEU A 167 15.09 -12.15 16.71
C LEU A 167 15.95 -11.31 15.76
N LYS A 168 16.38 -10.12 16.18
CA LYS A 168 17.24 -9.24 15.37
C LYS A 168 18.51 -9.97 14.95
N LYS A 169 19.19 -10.60 15.89
CA LYS A 169 20.39 -11.39 15.62
C LYS A 169 20.15 -12.51 14.60
N GLY A 170 19.06 -13.27 14.73
CA GLY A 170 18.71 -14.35 13.80
C GLY A 170 18.39 -13.86 12.39
N LEU A 171 17.76 -12.70 12.27
CA LEU A 171 17.50 -12.06 10.95
C LEU A 171 18.82 -11.58 10.32
N GLU A 172 19.74 -11.00 11.09
CA GLU A 172 21.08 -10.59 10.63
C GLU A 172 21.91 -11.82 10.18
N GLU A 173 21.95 -12.88 10.96
CA GLU A 173 22.64 -14.14 10.62
C GLU A 173 22.06 -14.79 9.35
N SER A 174 20.76 -14.63 9.13
CA SER A 174 20.06 -15.08 7.91
C SER A 174 20.25 -14.13 6.73
N ASN A 175 20.92 -13.00 6.91
CA ASN A 175 21.04 -11.92 5.92
C ASN A 175 19.69 -11.44 5.41
N ILE A 176 18.75 -11.18 6.31
CA ILE A 176 17.48 -10.51 6.06
C ILE A 176 17.63 -9.06 6.53
N PRO A 177 17.66 -8.07 5.61
CA PRO A 177 18.14 -6.73 5.91
C PRO A 177 17.04 -5.81 6.45
N ILE A 178 16.50 -6.11 7.64
CA ILE A 178 15.54 -5.21 8.29
C ILE A 178 16.19 -3.87 8.66
N ARG A 179 15.45 -2.78 8.59
CA ARG A 179 15.93 -1.42 8.82
C ARG A 179 15.18 -0.68 9.92
N TYR A 180 14.05 -1.18 10.35
CA TYR A 180 13.25 -0.65 11.47
C TYR A 180 12.42 -1.75 12.12
N LEU A 181 11.93 -1.47 13.34
CA LEU A 181 11.02 -2.33 14.08
C LEU A 181 9.74 -1.56 14.41
N GLN A 182 8.58 -2.18 14.21
CA GLN A 182 7.29 -1.66 14.70
C GLN A 182 6.97 -2.31 16.05
N TRP A 183 6.58 -1.47 17.02
CA TRP A 183 6.12 -1.87 18.34
C TRP A 183 4.62 -1.59 18.46
N ASP A 184 3.85 -2.64 18.62
CA ASP A 184 2.41 -2.58 18.75
C ASP A 184 1.91 -2.37 20.19
N ASP A 185 0.68 -2.69 20.53
CA ASP A 185 -0.02 -2.35 21.78
C ASP A 185 0.48 -3.02 23.07
N TRP A 186 1.33 -4.01 22.98
CA TRP A 186 1.73 -4.87 24.10
C TRP A 186 2.79 -4.26 25.03
N TRP A 187 3.54 -3.25 24.64
CA TRP A 187 4.69 -2.74 25.35
C TRP A 187 4.37 -1.68 26.42
N MET A 188 3.23 -0.96 26.29
CA MET A 188 2.85 0.14 27.15
C MET A 188 1.78 -0.26 28.18
N GLU A 189 1.60 0.59 29.20
CA GLU A 189 0.53 0.41 30.19
C GLU A 189 -0.83 0.71 29.59
N SER A 190 -1.74 -0.27 29.64
CA SER A 190 -3.11 -0.16 29.15
C SER A 190 -4.11 -0.76 30.14
N LYS A 191 -5.35 -0.33 30.10
CA LYS A 191 -6.44 -0.84 30.93
C LYS A 191 -7.25 -1.88 30.18
N GLY A 192 -6.73 -3.12 30.12
CA GLY A 192 -7.33 -4.20 29.31
C GLY A 192 -7.24 -3.93 27.82
N ASP A 193 -7.99 -4.69 27.02
CA ASP A 193 -7.97 -4.55 25.56
C ASP A 193 -8.61 -3.23 25.11
N ILE A 194 -9.57 -2.69 25.83
CA ILE A 194 -10.26 -1.40 25.65
C ILE A 194 -10.87 -1.01 27.01
N PRO A 195 -10.70 0.19 27.55
CA PRO A 195 -10.45 1.45 26.87
C PRO A 195 -9.06 2.06 27.11
N GLY A 196 -8.12 1.59 26.37
CA GLY A 196 -7.06 2.46 25.97
C GLY A 196 -5.89 2.65 26.91
N MET A 197 -4.95 3.40 26.37
CA MET A 197 -3.66 3.69 26.92
C MET A 197 -3.75 4.51 28.21
N LEU A 198 -3.07 4.05 29.25
CA LEU A 198 -2.90 4.76 30.52
C LEU A 198 -1.61 5.58 30.54
N SER A 199 -0.52 5.02 30.04
CA SER A 199 0.76 5.72 29.88
C SER A 199 1.48 5.20 28.63
N TRP A 200 2.40 5.99 28.11
CA TRP A 200 3.22 5.62 26.94
C TRP A 200 4.67 5.36 27.39
N GLU A 201 4.77 4.47 28.36
CA GLU A 201 6.04 4.06 28.96
C GLU A 201 6.17 2.53 28.86
N PRO A 202 7.38 2.00 28.62
CA PRO A 202 7.60 0.56 28.52
C PRO A 202 7.36 -0.13 29.85
N LYS A 203 6.69 -1.27 29.81
CA LYS A 203 6.48 -2.12 30.99
C LYS A 203 7.83 -2.62 31.50
N PRO A 204 8.22 -2.35 32.78
CA PRO A 204 9.53 -2.72 33.28
C PRO A 204 9.82 -4.23 33.26
N ASP A 205 8.78 -5.06 33.38
CA ASP A 205 8.90 -6.52 33.35
C ASP A 205 9.25 -7.04 31.95
N ASP A 206 8.76 -6.37 30.92
CA ASP A 206 9.00 -6.71 29.50
C ASP A 206 10.27 -6.03 28.96
N PHE A 207 10.60 -4.84 29.48
CA PHE A 207 11.73 -4.00 29.06
C PHE A 207 12.54 -3.52 30.26
N PRO A 208 13.34 -4.37 30.88
CA PRO A 208 14.16 -3.99 32.04
C PRO A 208 15.17 -2.89 31.76
N SER A 209 15.60 -2.71 30.51
CA SER A 209 16.47 -1.62 30.07
C SER A 209 15.73 -0.31 29.74
N GLY A 210 14.41 -0.31 29.81
CA GLY A 210 13.58 0.81 29.37
C GLY A 210 13.74 1.11 27.88
N PHE A 211 13.58 2.38 27.50
CA PHE A 211 13.81 2.85 26.12
C PHE A 211 15.29 3.16 25.84
N SER A 212 16.21 2.33 26.31
CA SER A 212 17.60 2.49 25.91
C SER A 212 17.80 2.07 24.43
N ASP A 213 18.86 2.58 23.80
CA ASP A 213 19.21 2.27 22.38
C ASP A 213 19.80 0.84 22.23
N TRP A 214 19.22 -0.13 22.95
CA TRP A 214 19.72 -1.51 22.95
C TRP A 214 19.44 -2.25 21.63
N LEU A 215 18.41 -1.85 20.90
CA LEU A 215 18.07 -2.50 19.62
C LEU A 215 18.87 -1.93 18.45
N GLY A 216 19.24 -0.63 18.50
CA GLY A 216 20.00 0.04 17.45
C GLY A 216 19.26 0.11 16.10
N LEU A 217 17.94 0.11 16.10
CA LEU A 217 17.07 0.25 14.93
C LEU A 217 16.08 1.40 15.14
N PRO A 218 15.73 2.16 14.08
CA PRO A 218 14.62 3.09 14.11
C PRO A 218 13.31 2.40 14.49
N LEU A 219 12.43 3.13 15.18
CA LEU A 219 11.18 2.59 15.72
C LEU A 219 9.96 3.20 15.05
N ALA A 220 9.01 2.35 14.64
CA ALA A 220 7.65 2.71 14.35
C ALA A 220 6.82 2.40 15.61
N MET A 221 6.22 3.42 16.22
CA MET A 221 5.60 3.30 17.54
C MET A 221 4.11 3.55 17.49
N TYR A 222 3.39 2.75 18.23
CA TYR A 222 1.94 2.63 18.23
C TYR A 222 1.32 3.35 19.42
N ALA A 223 0.12 3.90 19.23
CA ALA A 223 -0.78 4.31 20.30
C ALA A 223 -2.21 3.84 20.03
N PRO A 224 -2.83 3.14 20.97
CA PRO A 224 -4.24 2.76 20.90
C PRO A 224 -5.14 3.94 21.25
N GLU A 225 -6.40 3.66 21.54
CA GLU A 225 -7.33 4.62 22.10
C GLU A 225 -6.83 5.16 23.46
N TYR A 226 -6.97 6.46 23.71
CA TYR A 226 -6.61 7.07 24.99
C TYR A 226 -7.70 6.85 26.04
N SER A 227 -7.33 6.33 27.19
CA SER A 227 -8.21 6.26 28.34
C SER A 227 -8.49 7.66 28.91
N GLY A 228 -9.71 7.95 29.32
CA GLY A 228 -10.02 9.12 30.12
C GLY A 228 -9.48 9.09 31.56
N GLU A 229 -8.70 8.05 31.91
CA GLU A 229 -8.02 7.88 33.19
C GLU A 229 -6.49 7.85 33.01
N ASN A 230 -5.97 8.30 31.85
CA ASN A 230 -4.53 8.31 31.54
C ASN A 230 -3.76 9.26 32.47
N VAL A 231 -2.45 9.06 32.57
CA VAL A 231 -1.57 9.81 33.49
C VAL A 231 -1.47 11.30 33.17
N TRP A 232 -1.77 11.71 31.95
CA TRP A 232 -1.65 13.10 31.48
C TRP A 232 -2.90 13.94 31.67
N MET A 233 -3.98 13.40 32.25
CA MET A 233 -5.27 14.09 32.39
C MET A 233 -5.20 15.40 33.17
N HIS A 234 -4.16 15.59 33.98
CA HIS A 234 -3.98 16.80 34.78
C HIS A 234 -3.00 17.82 34.15
N ASP A 235 -2.28 17.40 33.12
CA ASP A 235 -1.20 18.20 32.54
C ASP A 235 -1.62 18.88 31.24
N TYR A 236 -2.64 18.36 30.56
CA TYR A 236 -3.11 18.85 29.26
C TYR A 236 -4.63 18.92 29.20
N ASP A 237 -5.16 19.66 28.22
CA ASP A 237 -6.59 19.74 27.94
C ASP A 237 -7.08 18.53 27.15
N TRP A 238 -8.09 17.84 27.68
CA TRP A 238 -8.71 16.67 27.09
C TRP A 238 -10.20 16.82 26.89
N LYS A 239 -10.73 16.31 25.80
CA LYS A 239 -12.15 16.02 25.65
C LYS A 239 -12.41 14.58 26.05
N VAL A 240 -13.31 14.36 27.01
CA VAL A 240 -13.61 13.04 27.58
C VAL A 240 -15.09 12.70 27.39
N VAL A 241 -15.36 11.46 26.98
CA VAL A 241 -16.73 10.91 26.94
C VAL A 241 -16.74 9.57 27.67
N LYS A 242 -17.81 9.31 28.41
CA LYS A 242 -18.04 8.00 29.06
C LYS A 242 -18.82 7.10 28.13
N VAL A 243 -18.21 5.99 27.75
CA VAL A 243 -18.84 4.91 27.00
C VAL A 243 -18.99 3.66 27.89
N PRO A 244 -19.80 2.65 27.51
CA PRO A 244 -20.04 1.48 28.36
C PRO A 244 -18.77 0.74 28.81
N ARG A 245 -17.72 0.75 28.02
CA ARG A 245 -16.42 0.14 28.31
C ARG A 245 -15.50 0.98 29.20
N GLY A 246 -15.82 2.25 29.45
CA GLY A 246 -15.06 3.18 30.28
C GLY A 246 -14.91 4.57 29.66
N PRO A 247 -14.28 5.52 30.36
CA PRO A 247 -14.04 6.85 29.82
C PRO A 247 -12.95 6.80 28.73
N THR A 248 -13.27 7.35 27.55
CA THR A 248 -12.34 7.53 26.45
C THR A 248 -12.07 9.01 26.21
N ALA A 249 -10.89 9.38 25.72
CA ALA A 249 -10.45 10.77 25.61
C ALA A 249 -9.64 11.05 24.35
N ILE A 250 -9.70 12.31 23.89
CA ILE A 250 -8.76 12.83 22.88
C ILE A 250 -8.06 14.10 23.42
N PRO A 251 -6.74 14.28 23.17
CA PRO A 251 -6.03 15.46 23.58
C PRO A 251 -6.36 16.65 22.67
N LEU A 252 -6.80 17.76 23.25
CA LEU A 252 -7.03 19.00 22.52
C LEU A 252 -5.90 20.03 22.73
N ASP A 253 -5.04 19.82 23.73
CA ASP A 253 -3.86 20.65 23.95
C ASP A 253 -2.79 20.35 22.88
N PRO A 254 -2.31 21.36 22.12
CA PRO A 254 -1.28 21.16 21.11
C PRO A 254 0.07 20.69 21.71
N ASN A 255 0.35 21.00 22.99
CA ASN A 255 1.61 20.62 23.63
C ASN A 255 1.69 19.12 23.93
N PHE A 256 0.57 18.40 24.02
CA PHE A 256 0.59 16.96 24.27
C PHE A 256 1.43 16.21 23.24
N TYR A 257 1.12 16.37 21.94
CA TYR A 257 1.91 15.69 20.90
C TYR A 257 3.31 16.28 20.72
N MET A 258 3.51 17.56 21.04
CA MET A 258 4.85 18.16 21.03
C MET A 258 5.79 17.48 22.05
N ASP A 259 5.27 17.18 23.23
CA ASP A 259 6.05 16.51 24.26
C ASP A 259 6.18 14.99 24.00
N LEU A 260 5.10 14.35 23.59
CA LEU A 260 5.10 12.93 23.25
C LEU A 260 6.11 12.62 22.11
N PHE A 261 6.10 13.41 21.04
CA PHE A 261 6.98 13.17 19.88
C PHE A 261 8.41 13.60 20.12
N ARG A 262 8.64 14.62 20.96
CA ARG A 262 10.00 14.94 21.43
C ARG A 262 10.60 13.73 22.16
N ASN A 263 9.86 13.12 23.07
CA ASN A 263 10.29 11.96 23.80
C ASN A 263 10.49 10.76 22.85
N GLY A 264 9.50 10.48 21.98
CA GLY A 264 9.61 9.39 20.99
C GLY A 264 10.81 9.52 20.06
N THR A 265 11.09 10.71 19.53
CA THR A 265 12.25 10.91 18.63
C THR A 265 13.58 10.78 19.37
N SER A 266 13.63 11.09 20.69
CA SER A 266 14.84 10.88 21.48
C SER A 266 15.25 9.41 21.62
N ILE A 267 14.32 8.48 21.41
CA ILE A 267 14.55 7.03 21.44
C ILE A 267 14.53 6.40 20.03
N GLY A 268 14.55 7.20 18.96
CA GLY A 268 14.64 6.73 17.59
C GLY A 268 13.31 6.52 16.87
N MET A 269 12.20 7.09 17.36
CA MET A 269 10.91 7.03 16.65
C MET A 269 10.98 7.78 15.33
N ILE A 270 10.56 7.10 14.26
CA ILE A 270 10.47 7.63 12.89
C ILE A 270 9.03 7.73 12.39
N MET A 271 8.11 6.99 12.98
CA MET A 271 6.69 6.97 12.64
C MET A 271 5.86 6.76 13.90
N PHE A 272 4.70 7.39 13.93
CA PHE A 272 3.69 7.18 14.96
C PHE A 272 2.41 6.65 14.33
N GLU A 273 1.94 5.53 14.85
CA GLU A 273 0.69 4.89 14.46
C GLU A 273 -0.41 5.27 15.45
N GLN A 274 -1.45 5.97 14.97
CA GLN A 274 -2.65 6.20 15.76
C GLN A 274 -3.71 5.18 15.38
N ASP A 275 -3.99 4.28 16.29
CA ASP A 275 -5.02 3.26 16.11
C ASP A 275 -6.38 3.64 16.72
N PHE A 276 -7.37 2.79 16.48
CA PHE A 276 -8.76 2.93 16.93
C PHE A 276 -9.43 4.25 16.51
N LEU A 277 -9.03 4.83 15.38
CA LEU A 277 -9.62 6.08 14.90
C LEU A 277 -11.16 6.00 14.81
N CYS A 278 -11.70 4.86 14.38
CA CYS A 278 -13.15 4.64 14.30
C CYS A 278 -13.87 4.72 15.66
N SER A 279 -13.18 4.36 16.75
CA SER A 279 -13.75 4.36 18.11
C SER A 279 -14.07 5.76 18.65
N TYR A 280 -13.41 6.78 18.08
CA TYR A 280 -13.69 8.18 18.44
C TYR A 280 -14.87 8.77 17.67
N GLY A 281 -15.42 8.04 16.74
CA GLY A 281 -16.42 8.50 15.79
C GLY A 281 -17.83 7.99 16.01
N ILE A 282 -18.50 7.79 14.88
CA ILE A 282 -19.92 7.45 14.82
C ILE A 282 -20.14 6.00 15.29
N GLY A 283 -21.21 5.83 16.05
CA GLY A 283 -21.61 4.51 16.54
C GLY A 283 -20.81 4.02 17.75
N ASP A 284 -19.83 4.83 18.21
CA ASP A 284 -19.06 4.53 19.41
C ASP A 284 -19.03 5.76 20.36
N SER A 285 -17.88 6.42 20.57
CA SER A 285 -17.79 7.52 21.54
C SER A 285 -18.35 8.87 21.04
N GLY A 286 -18.34 9.10 19.76
CA GLY A 286 -18.76 10.37 19.15
C GLY A 286 -17.85 11.56 19.46
N LEU A 287 -16.68 11.34 20.05
CA LEU A 287 -15.73 12.39 20.45
C LEU A 287 -15.37 13.37 19.33
N THR A 288 -15.22 12.85 18.12
CA THR A 288 -14.81 13.63 16.94
C THR A 288 -15.96 14.13 16.08
N THR A 289 -17.20 13.70 16.35
CA THR A 289 -18.34 13.90 15.42
C THR A 289 -19.51 14.67 16.03
N THR A 290 -19.42 15.07 17.31
CA THR A 290 -20.50 15.79 18.04
C THR A 290 -20.35 17.31 18.01
N ASP A 291 -19.21 17.82 17.59
CA ASP A 291 -18.95 19.23 17.31
C ASP A 291 -18.04 19.39 16.07
N VAL A 292 -17.91 20.60 15.59
CA VAL A 292 -17.20 20.88 14.32
C VAL A 292 -15.68 20.97 14.46
N ASP A 293 -15.15 21.08 15.68
CA ASP A 293 -13.76 21.48 15.92
C ASP A 293 -12.90 20.36 16.47
N SER A 294 -13.43 19.52 17.38
CA SER A 294 -12.61 18.58 18.17
C SER A 294 -11.83 17.58 17.34
N GLY A 295 -12.45 16.92 16.37
CA GLY A 295 -11.77 15.93 15.51
C GLY A 295 -10.69 16.59 14.64
N TYR A 296 -10.99 17.78 14.12
CA TYR A 296 -10.06 18.56 13.32
C TYR A 296 -8.86 19.03 14.17
N GLN A 297 -9.11 19.60 15.34
CA GLN A 297 -8.06 20.10 16.23
C GLN A 297 -7.14 18.98 16.71
N TRP A 298 -7.71 17.84 17.11
CA TRP A 298 -6.95 16.67 17.54
C TRP A 298 -5.92 16.22 16.49
N LEU A 299 -6.39 15.90 15.28
CA LEU A 299 -5.50 15.40 14.22
C LEU A 299 -4.54 16.49 13.71
N ARG A 300 -4.95 17.74 13.73
CA ARG A 300 -4.07 18.86 13.37
C ARG A 300 -2.94 19.04 14.37
N ASN A 301 -3.20 18.96 15.66
CA ASN A 301 -2.17 19.04 16.71
C ASN A 301 -1.13 17.93 16.54
N MET A 302 -1.59 16.72 16.20
CA MET A 302 -0.72 15.58 15.87
C MET A 302 0.15 15.85 14.64
N ASP A 303 -0.43 16.38 13.55
CA ASP A 303 0.28 16.74 12.31
C ASP A 303 1.36 17.81 12.54
N GLU A 304 1.03 18.87 13.29
CA GLU A 304 1.97 19.96 13.57
C GLU A 304 3.19 19.46 14.37
N ALA A 305 2.95 18.61 15.36
CA ALA A 305 4.04 17.98 16.09
C ALA A 305 4.86 17.02 15.20
N ALA A 306 4.20 16.20 14.38
CA ALA A 306 4.87 15.27 13.46
C ALA A 306 5.78 16.01 12.47
N ILE A 307 5.30 17.12 11.89
CA ILE A 307 6.11 17.97 11.00
C ILE A 307 7.32 18.54 11.75
N GLN A 308 7.12 19.03 12.98
CA GLN A 308 8.20 19.63 13.75
C GLN A 308 9.32 18.65 14.08
N PHE A 309 9.00 17.40 14.37
CA PHE A 309 9.98 16.38 14.75
C PHE A 309 10.40 15.49 13.57
N GLY A 310 9.87 15.71 12.37
CA GLY A 310 10.25 15.00 11.15
C GLY A 310 9.84 13.52 11.15
N ILE A 311 8.75 13.16 11.87
CA ILE A 311 8.16 11.84 11.86
C ILE A 311 6.97 11.78 10.90
N THR A 312 6.60 10.58 10.46
CA THR A 312 5.41 10.34 9.66
C THR A 312 4.29 9.71 10.50
N LEU A 313 3.07 9.79 10.02
CA LEU A 313 1.90 9.24 10.69
C LEU A 313 1.29 8.11 9.87
N GLN A 314 0.87 7.07 10.57
CA GLN A 314 -0.01 6.03 10.07
C GLN A 314 -1.38 6.13 10.75
N PHE A 315 -2.43 6.13 9.94
CA PHE A 315 -3.80 6.01 10.44
C PHE A 315 -4.21 4.54 10.46
N CYS A 316 -4.55 4.03 11.66
CA CYS A 316 -5.09 2.70 11.83
C CYS A 316 -6.58 2.75 12.17
N MET A 317 -7.35 1.79 11.66
CA MET A 317 -8.82 1.73 11.71
C MET A 317 -9.50 3.05 11.30
N PRO A 318 -9.08 3.74 10.20
CA PRO A 318 -9.72 4.98 9.81
C PRO A 318 -11.10 4.74 9.20
N ASP A 319 -12.06 5.59 9.54
CA ASP A 319 -13.29 5.74 8.75
C ASP A 319 -13.01 6.61 7.50
N ALA A 320 -13.96 6.65 6.57
CA ALA A 320 -13.82 7.41 5.33
C ALA A 320 -13.55 8.90 5.57
N TYR A 321 -14.16 9.50 6.57
CA TYR A 321 -13.92 10.91 6.90
C TYR A 321 -12.50 11.18 7.44
N HIS A 322 -11.84 10.22 8.09
CA HIS A 322 -10.42 10.33 8.45
C HIS A 322 -9.53 10.34 7.20
N LEU A 323 -9.84 9.45 6.23
CA LEU A 323 -9.11 9.43 4.96
C LEU A 323 -9.31 10.72 4.16
N LEU A 324 -10.54 11.24 4.09
CA LEU A 324 -10.80 12.53 3.46
C LEU A 324 -10.04 13.65 4.18
N HIS A 325 -10.04 13.62 5.52
CA HIS A 325 -9.31 14.61 6.32
C HIS A 325 -7.80 14.51 6.15
N SER A 326 -7.26 13.33 5.82
CA SER A 326 -5.83 13.17 5.54
C SER A 326 -5.32 14.11 4.43
N THR A 327 -6.20 14.59 3.54
CA THR A 327 -5.84 15.62 2.54
C THR A 327 -5.37 16.94 3.16
N GLN A 328 -5.69 17.17 4.43
CA GLN A 328 -5.31 18.35 5.23
C GLN A 328 -4.17 18.04 6.23
N ILE A 329 -3.76 16.79 6.36
CA ILE A 329 -2.73 16.31 7.28
C ILE A 329 -1.49 15.91 6.48
N VAL A 330 -0.42 16.71 6.55
CA VAL A 330 0.74 16.56 5.67
C VAL A 330 1.58 15.34 6.03
N SER A 331 1.69 15.03 7.31
CA SER A 331 2.54 13.97 7.85
C SER A 331 1.96 12.54 7.69
N VAL A 332 0.65 12.40 7.41
CA VAL A 332 0.06 11.07 7.14
C VAL A 332 0.51 10.58 5.77
N THR A 333 1.28 9.49 5.74
CA THR A 333 1.83 8.89 4.51
C THR A 333 1.11 7.62 4.11
N ASN A 334 0.53 6.93 5.08
CA ASN A 334 -0.19 5.68 4.84
C ASN A 334 -1.33 5.49 5.83
N ALA A 335 -2.27 4.62 5.47
CA ALA A 335 -3.38 4.27 6.34
C ALA A 335 -3.82 2.82 6.12
N ARG A 336 -4.28 2.16 7.19
CA ARG A 336 -4.76 0.78 7.15
C ARG A 336 -5.96 0.64 6.21
N ALA A 337 -5.81 -0.26 5.26
CA ALA A 337 -6.85 -0.64 4.30
C ALA A 337 -7.40 -2.04 4.54
N THR A 338 -6.81 -2.79 5.47
CA THR A 338 -7.23 -4.14 5.85
C THR A 338 -7.78 -4.15 7.28
N GLY A 339 -8.50 -5.20 7.64
CA GLY A 339 -8.63 -5.58 9.05
C GLY A 339 -7.31 -6.12 9.60
N ASP A 340 -7.33 -6.58 10.84
CA ASP A 340 -6.19 -7.27 11.46
C ASP A 340 -5.77 -8.48 10.62
N ASN A 341 -4.48 -8.71 10.52
CA ASN A 341 -3.98 -9.87 9.81
C ASN A 341 -4.31 -11.16 10.56
N THR A 342 -5.48 -11.70 10.26
CA THR A 342 -5.92 -12.99 10.79
C THR A 342 -5.34 -14.16 10.01
N ARG A 343 -4.39 -13.89 9.11
CA ARG A 343 -3.76 -14.87 8.20
C ARG A 343 -4.75 -15.51 7.23
N GLU A 344 -5.88 -14.87 7.06
CA GLU A 344 -6.81 -15.16 5.99
C GLU A 344 -6.44 -14.27 4.79
N TRP A 345 -5.90 -14.88 3.75
CA TRP A 345 -5.46 -14.19 2.53
C TRP A 345 -6.49 -13.19 1.96
N ARG A 346 -7.77 -13.33 2.31
CA ARG A 346 -8.83 -12.42 1.88
C ARG A 346 -8.73 -11.04 2.50
N SER A 347 -8.07 -10.90 3.64
CA SER A 347 -7.87 -9.58 4.26
C SER A 347 -7.10 -8.64 3.34
N ILE A 348 -6.15 -9.17 2.56
CA ILE A 348 -5.34 -8.40 1.62
C ILE A 348 -6.12 -7.88 0.40
N LEU A 349 -7.31 -8.43 0.10
CA LEU A 349 -8.10 -8.01 -1.07
C LEU A 349 -8.51 -6.54 -0.98
N SER A 350 -8.78 -6.06 0.21
CA SER A 350 -9.16 -4.67 0.46
C SER A 350 -8.06 -3.67 0.06
N MET A 351 -6.80 -4.04 0.08
CA MET A 351 -5.71 -3.18 -0.41
C MET A 351 -5.82 -2.93 -1.92
N GLY A 352 -6.00 -3.97 -2.72
CA GLY A 352 -6.18 -3.82 -4.16
C GLY A 352 -7.47 -3.09 -4.53
N GLN A 353 -8.55 -3.31 -3.77
CA GLN A 353 -9.84 -2.65 -3.99
C GLN A 353 -9.82 -1.17 -3.64
N ASN A 354 -9.16 -0.79 -2.54
CA ASN A 354 -9.14 0.58 -2.02
C ASN A 354 -7.88 1.37 -2.43
N GLY A 355 -6.84 0.72 -2.98
CA GLY A 355 -5.56 1.35 -3.28
C GLY A 355 -5.66 2.63 -4.11
N LEU A 356 -6.57 2.67 -5.09
CA LEU A 356 -6.82 3.86 -5.90
C LEU A 356 -7.37 5.03 -5.07
N LEU A 357 -8.34 4.78 -4.17
CA LEU A 357 -8.91 5.79 -3.30
C LEU A 357 -7.86 6.39 -2.37
N PHE A 358 -7.09 5.53 -1.71
CA PHE A 358 -6.03 5.96 -0.81
C PHE A 358 -4.99 6.81 -1.54
N TYR A 359 -4.50 6.32 -2.68
CA TYR A 359 -3.52 7.05 -3.48
C TYR A 359 -4.06 8.39 -4.01
N ALA A 360 -5.32 8.45 -4.42
CA ALA A 360 -5.96 9.71 -4.83
C ALA A 360 -5.93 10.75 -3.70
N LEU A 361 -6.10 10.34 -2.45
CA LEU A 361 -6.07 11.20 -1.26
C LEU A 361 -4.65 11.47 -0.73
N GLY A 362 -3.61 10.99 -1.41
CA GLY A 362 -2.22 11.27 -1.05
C GLY A 362 -1.67 10.41 0.09
N VAL A 363 -2.25 9.23 0.32
CA VAL A 363 -1.77 8.22 1.27
C VAL A 363 -1.62 6.87 0.57
N TYR A 364 -0.80 5.98 1.12
CA TYR A 364 -0.68 4.61 0.64
C TYR A 364 -1.52 3.65 1.48
N ALA A 365 -2.12 2.66 0.82
CA ALA A 365 -2.84 1.60 1.49
C ALA A 365 -1.85 0.69 2.24
N SER A 366 -2.10 0.40 3.51
CA SER A 366 -1.30 -0.51 4.33
C SER A 366 -2.11 -1.71 4.83
N CYS A 367 -1.42 -2.82 5.04
CA CYS A 367 -1.88 -3.94 5.86
C CYS A 367 -1.20 -3.86 7.23
N ASP A 368 -1.52 -4.80 8.14
CA ASP A 368 -0.80 -4.94 9.41
C ASP A 368 0.67 -5.26 9.15
N ASN A 369 0.89 -6.50 8.89
CA ASN A 369 2.17 -7.11 8.60
C ASN A 369 2.00 -8.10 7.45
N VAL A 370 3.08 -8.74 7.08
CA VAL A 370 3.07 -9.87 6.14
C VAL A 370 3.74 -11.08 6.77
N TRP A 371 3.16 -12.25 6.54
CA TRP A 371 3.76 -13.52 6.85
C TRP A 371 4.39 -14.11 5.59
N THR A 372 5.61 -14.62 5.72
CA THR A 372 6.39 -15.06 4.56
C THR A 372 6.36 -16.57 4.35
N THR A 373 5.78 -17.31 5.28
CA THR A 373 5.73 -18.78 5.24
C THR A 373 4.37 -19.33 5.62
N ASN A 374 4.08 -20.53 5.14
CA ASN A 374 2.90 -21.31 5.49
C ASN A 374 3.19 -22.33 6.62
N ALA A 375 4.42 -22.42 7.11
CA ALA A 375 4.87 -23.46 8.05
C ALA A 375 4.84 -22.96 9.50
N HIS A 376 3.65 -22.74 10.06
CA HIS A 376 3.50 -22.03 11.33
C HIS A 376 3.04 -22.89 12.51
N GLU A 377 2.82 -24.18 12.36
CA GLU A 377 2.20 -25.01 13.40
C GLU A 377 2.97 -25.01 14.73
N GLU A 378 4.26 -24.70 14.70
CA GLU A 378 5.15 -24.66 15.89
C GLU A 378 5.67 -23.25 16.19
N GLN A 379 5.18 -22.20 15.53
CA GLN A 379 5.70 -20.86 15.75
C GLN A 379 5.27 -20.29 17.10
N VAL A 380 6.19 -19.54 17.68
CA VAL A 380 5.96 -18.70 18.85
C VAL A 380 4.80 -17.74 18.58
N GLY A 381 3.91 -17.56 19.53
CA GLY A 381 2.75 -16.68 19.41
C GLY A 381 1.48 -17.34 18.84
N CYS A 382 1.58 -18.44 18.13
CA CYS A 382 0.42 -19.13 17.55
C CYS A 382 -0.58 -19.69 18.58
N GLY A 383 -0.12 -20.12 19.74
CA GLY A 383 -0.96 -20.66 20.83
C GLY A 383 -1.73 -19.59 21.62
N ASN A 384 -1.44 -18.31 21.40
CA ASN A 384 -2.00 -17.22 22.19
C ASN A 384 -3.26 -16.59 21.57
N PHE A 385 -3.50 -16.78 20.28
CA PHE A 385 -4.78 -16.43 19.68
C PHE A 385 -5.83 -17.49 19.99
N ASN A 386 -7.05 -17.07 20.24
CA ASN A 386 -8.19 -17.98 20.44
C ASN A 386 -8.11 -19.11 19.41
N GLN A 387 -8.37 -20.35 19.84
CA GLN A 387 -8.19 -21.61 19.08
C GLN A 387 -8.83 -21.65 17.67
N SER A 388 -9.53 -20.58 17.25
CA SER A 388 -10.15 -20.42 15.94
C SER A 388 -9.29 -19.68 14.91
N ARG A 389 -8.11 -19.13 15.28
CA ARG A 389 -7.24 -18.40 14.35
C ARG A 389 -6.12 -19.31 13.84
N LEU A 390 -5.93 -19.25 12.54
CA LEU A 390 -4.88 -20.01 11.86
C LEU A 390 -3.50 -19.50 12.21
N CYS A 391 -2.57 -20.42 12.35
CA CYS A 391 -1.16 -20.11 12.61
C CYS A 391 -0.30 -20.11 11.35
N TYR A 392 -0.86 -19.88 10.18
CA TYR A 392 -0.11 -19.82 8.93
C TYR A 392 -0.83 -18.96 7.90
N GLU A 393 -0.07 -18.26 7.08
CA GLU A 393 -0.59 -17.53 5.94
C GLU A 393 -0.96 -18.51 4.82
N THR A 394 -2.19 -18.46 4.36
CA THR A 394 -2.71 -19.41 3.36
C THR A 394 -2.18 -19.14 1.96
N ASN A 395 -1.78 -17.90 1.67
CA ASN A 395 -1.25 -17.47 0.37
C ASN A 395 -0.15 -16.42 0.51
N ALA A 396 0.93 -16.75 1.22
CA ALA A 396 2.06 -15.84 1.47
C ALA A 396 2.61 -15.14 0.20
N PRO A 397 2.71 -15.78 -0.98
CA PRO A 397 3.13 -15.06 -2.18
C PRO A 397 2.17 -13.94 -2.62
N LEU A 398 0.86 -14.12 -2.49
CA LEU A 398 -0.11 -13.07 -2.81
C LEU A 398 -0.04 -11.93 -1.80
N ASP A 399 -0.03 -12.27 -0.51
CA ASP A 399 0.04 -11.30 0.58
C ASP A 399 1.25 -10.37 0.41
N ASN A 400 2.43 -10.96 0.23
CA ASN A 400 3.67 -10.22 0.01
C ASN A 400 3.67 -9.39 -1.29
N ALA A 401 3.17 -9.94 -2.41
CA ALA A 401 3.11 -9.20 -3.67
C ALA A 401 2.18 -7.98 -3.57
N VAL A 402 1.00 -8.13 -2.98
CA VAL A 402 0.03 -7.04 -2.81
C VAL A 402 0.58 -5.97 -1.88
N ALA A 403 1.15 -6.35 -0.73
CA ALA A 403 1.76 -5.39 0.21
C ALA A 403 2.87 -4.57 -0.44
N VAL A 404 3.75 -5.20 -1.24
CA VAL A 404 4.84 -4.50 -1.95
C VAL A 404 4.29 -3.56 -3.03
N LEU A 405 3.39 -4.07 -3.88
CA LEU A 405 2.88 -3.31 -5.02
C LEU A 405 1.91 -2.20 -4.62
N SER A 406 1.35 -2.23 -3.42
CA SER A 406 0.49 -1.15 -2.88
C SER A 406 1.29 0.02 -2.29
N ASN A 407 2.62 -0.07 -2.20
CA ASN A 407 3.51 0.98 -1.68
C ASN A 407 3.31 1.34 -0.20
N GLY A 408 2.47 0.64 0.53
CA GLY A 408 2.33 0.77 1.98
C GLY A 408 3.57 0.24 2.74
N PRO A 409 3.63 0.34 4.06
CA PRO A 409 4.67 -0.30 4.84
C PRO A 409 4.77 -1.80 4.53
N TYR A 410 5.99 -2.34 4.60
CA TYR A 410 6.22 -3.76 4.44
C TYR A 410 7.01 -4.26 5.64
N GLY A 411 6.31 -4.89 6.58
CA GLY A 411 6.86 -5.47 7.79
C GLY A 411 6.64 -6.97 7.82
N ILE A 412 7.73 -7.75 7.89
CA ILE A 412 7.64 -9.19 8.09
C ILE A 412 7.37 -9.49 9.56
N ALA A 413 6.63 -10.56 9.84
CA ALA A 413 6.16 -10.86 11.20
C ALA A 413 6.38 -12.31 11.63
N ASP A 414 7.12 -13.09 10.86
CA ASP A 414 7.40 -14.50 11.16
C ASP A 414 8.24 -14.64 12.45
N GLY A 415 8.04 -15.75 13.14
CA GLY A 415 8.89 -16.12 14.28
C GLY A 415 10.33 -16.41 13.88
N LEU A 416 11.23 -16.40 14.87
CA LEU A 416 12.65 -16.66 14.67
C LEU A 416 12.88 -18.01 13.95
N GLY A 417 13.60 -17.94 12.83
CA GLY A 417 13.95 -19.11 12.01
C GLY A 417 12.89 -19.51 10.99
N TYR A 418 11.71 -18.88 10.96
CA TYR A 418 10.62 -19.21 10.02
C TYR A 418 10.53 -18.29 8.80
N THR A 419 11.22 -17.17 8.79
CA THR A 419 11.16 -16.22 7.68
C THR A 419 11.67 -16.84 6.36
N ASN A 420 10.83 -16.78 5.33
CA ASN A 420 11.20 -17.21 3.98
C ASN A 420 12.02 -16.13 3.27
N LYS A 421 13.34 -16.18 3.43
CA LYS A 421 14.26 -15.24 2.81
C LYS A 421 14.04 -15.07 1.30
N THR A 422 13.77 -16.15 0.57
CA THR A 422 13.53 -16.08 -0.88
C THR A 422 12.36 -15.15 -1.17
N LEU A 423 11.25 -15.29 -0.44
CA LEU A 423 10.06 -14.46 -0.64
C LEU A 423 10.33 -12.99 -0.28
N VAL A 424 10.98 -12.74 0.87
CA VAL A 424 11.38 -11.39 1.30
C VAL A 424 12.22 -10.69 0.25
N MET A 425 13.21 -11.39 -0.32
CA MET A 425 14.14 -10.78 -1.29
C MET A 425 13.51 -10.50 -2.66
N TYR A 426 12.25 -10.92 -2.93
CA TYR A 426 11.46 -10.40 -4.06
C TYR A 426 11.04 -8.95 -3.86
N SER A 427 11.09 -8.45 -2.64
CA SER A 427 10.53 -7.15 -2.22
C SER A 427 11.56 -6.04 -2.13
N CYS A 428 12.84 -6.37 -1.91
CA CYS A 428 13.86 -5.38 -1.58
C CYS A 428 15.25 -5.69 -2.19
N ARG A 429 16.15 -4.73 -2.05
CA ARG A 429 17.59 -4.84 -2.31
C ARG A 429 18.29 -5.51 -1.11
N THR A 430 19.56 -5.81 -1.28
CA THR A 430 20.38 -6.44 -0.21
C THR A 430 20.65 -5.50 0.99
N ASP A 431 20.45 -4.20 0.84
CA ASP A 431 20.53 -3.19 1.90
C ASP A 431 19.18 -2.90 2.59
N GLY A 432 18.12 -3.65 2.25
CA GLY A 432 16.79 -3.49 2.82
C GLY A 432 15.95 -2.39 2.18
N LYS A 433 16.45 -1.69 1.16
CA LYS A 433 15.64 -0.72 0.42
C LYS A 433 14.59 -1.44 -0.42
N MET A 434 13.33 -1.06 -0.24
CA MET A 434 12.19 -1.68 -0.93
C MET A 434 12.22 -1.37 -2.43
N LEU A 435 11.74 -2.31 -3.23
CA LEU A 435 11.57 -2.14 -4.68
C LEU A 435 10.09 -1.94 -4.98
N ARG A 436 9.68 -0.69 -5.09
CA ARG A 436 8.30 -0.23 -5.24
C ARG A 436 7.99 0.20 -6.67
N PRO A 437 6.76 0.00 -7.16
CA PRO A 437 6.31 0.64 -8.39
C PRO A 437 6.07 2.15 -8.18
N ARG A 438 6.15 2.94 -9.26
CA ARG A 438 5.79 4.37 -9.21
C ARG A 438 4.31 4.58 -8.92
N TRP A 439 3.47 3.77 -9.54
CA TRP A 439 2.03 3.79 -9.34
C TRP A 439 1.62 2.56 -8.54
N PRO A 440 1.00 2.73 -7.37
CA PRO A 440 0.63 1.62 -6.52
C PRO A 440 -0.49 0.77 -7.12
N LEU A 441 -0.69 -0.41 -6.56
CA LEU A 441 -1.72 -1.34 -6.96
C LEU A 441 -3.11 -0.71 -6.84
N ALA A 442 -3.86 -0.76 -7.94
CA ALA A 442 -5.20 -0.21 -8.03
C ALA A 442 -6.07 -1.04 -8.98
N SER A 443 -7.39 -1.01 -8.77
CA SER A 443 -8.35 -1.65 -9.66
C SER A 443 -8.30 -1.03 -11.06
N LEU A 444 -8.30 -1.86 -12.09
CA LEU A 444 -8.39 -1.41 -13.49
C LEU A 444 -9.82 -0.97 -13.83
N ASP A 445 -9.99 0.04 -14.67
CA ASP A 445 -11.30 0.62 -15.02
C ASP A 445 -12.33 -0.43 -15.48
N PHE A 446 -11.91 -1.36 -16.31
CA PHE A 446 -12.81 -2.40 -16.79
C PHE A 446 -13.27 -3.37 -15.71
N SER A 447 -12.49 -3.54 -14.63
CA SER A 447 -12.86 -4.45 -13.54
C SER A 447 -14.07 -3.97 -12.74
N PHE A 448 -14.33 -2.67 -12.71
CA PHE A 448 -15.54 -2.10 -12.09
C PHE A 448 -16.83 -2.43 -12.86
N THR A 449 -16.72 -2.76 -14.13
CA THR A 449 -17.87 -3.06 -15.01
C THR A 449 -18.05 -4.55 -15.31
N MET A 450 -17.19 -5.41 -14.76
CA MET A 450 -17.27 -6.86 -14.96
C MET A 450 -18.46 -7.44 -14.18
N SER A 451 -19.38 -8.08 -14.90
CA SER A 451 -20.61 -8.67 -14.32
C SER A 451 -20.37 -9.93 -13.48
N ASP A 452 -19.21 -10.55 -13.62
CA ASP A 452 -18.91 -11.90 -13.09
C ASP A 452 -18.10 -11.88 -11.80
N THR A 453 -17.69 -10.70 -11.33
CA THR A 453 -16.89 -10.56 -10.10
C THR A 453 -17.71 -9.91 -9.01
N LYS A 454 -17.64 -10.46 -7.81
CA LYS A 454 -18.22 -9.88 -6.59
C LYS A 454 -17.42 -8.65 -6.10
N GLY A 455 -16.87 -7.87 -7.01
CA GLY A 455 -15.98 -6.75 -6.78
C GLY A 455 -14.87 -6.70 -7.84
N SER A 456 -14.12 -5.62 -7.86
CA SER A 456 -13.00 -5.47 -8.79
C SER A 456 -11.78 -6.26 -8.31
N LEU A 457 -11.58 -7.45 -8.86
CA LEU A 457 -10.52 -8.39 -8.46
C LEU A 457 -9.40 -8.52 -9.51
N VAL A 458 -9.28 -7.52 -10.38
CA VAL A 458 -8.14 -7.36 -11.29
C VAL A 458 -7.50 -6.01 -11.03
N TRP A 459 -6.31 -6.05 -10.50
CA TRP A 459 -5.53 -4.88 -10.10
C TRP A 459 -4.24 -4.77 -10.90
N ALA A 460 -3.74 -3.55 -11.03
CA ALA A 460 -2.44 -3.30 -11.62
C ALA A 460 -1.66 -2.21 -10.86
N ALA A 461 -0.37 -2.42 -10.75
CA ALA A 461 0.61 -1.40 -10.43
C ALA A 461 1.49 -1.17 -11.67
N HIS A 462 2.21 -0.05 -11.75
CA HIS A 462 3.07 0.18 -12.90
C HIS A 462 4.25 1.14 -12.63
N ASP A 463 5.25 1.00 -13.49
CA ASP A 463 6.38 1.91 -13.63
C ASP A 463 6.39 2.54 -15.02
N ASP A 464 6.52 3.87 -15.10
CA ASP A 464 6.56 4.62 -16.33
C ASP A 464 7.96 5.22 -16.53
N PHE A 465 8.51 5.01 -17.74
CA PHE A 465 9.75 5.64 -18.21
C PHE A 465 9.47 6.35 -19.54
N GLY A 466 9.16 7.65 -19.44
CA GLY A 466 8.69 8.44 -20.59
C GLY A 466 7.36 7.88 -21.12
N PRO A 467 7.29 7.48 -22.40
CA PRO A 467 6.09 6.93 -23.00
C PRO A 467 5.89 5.42 -22.73
N TYR A 468 6.83 4.77 -22.06
CA TYR A 468 6.83 3.32 -21.88
C TYR A 468 6.37 2.94 -20.49
N ARG A 469 5.45 1.96 -20.39
CA ARG A 469 4.89 1.46 -19.14
C ARG A 469 5.16 -0.03 -18.98
N TRP A 470 5.66 -0.39 -17.80
CA TRP A 470 5.70 -1.76 -17.29
C TRP A 470 4.58 -1.93 -16.29
N SER A 471 3.78 -2.98 -16.45
CA SER A 471 2.62 -3.22 -15.59
C SER A 471 2.74 -4.54 -14.85
N TYR A 472 2.27 -4.56 -13.60
CA TYR A 472 2.21 -5.72 -12.71
C TYR A 472 0.76 -5.98 -12.41
N VAL A 473 0.18 -7.02 -13.03
CA VAL A 473 -1.24 -7.31 -12.98
C VAL A 473 -1.51 -8.50 -12.09
N ILE A 474 -2.37 -8.32 -11.09
CA ILE A 474 -2.81 -9.40 -10.21
C ILE A 474 -4.30 -9.67 -10.46
N GLY A 475 -4.63 -10.94 -10.67
CA GLY A 475 -6.00 -11.44 -10.74
C GLY A 475 -6.28 -12.42 -9.61
N VAL A 476 -7.37 -12.22 -8.88
CA VAL A 476 -7.77 -13.02 -7.71
C VAL A 476 -9.24 -13.38 -7.80
N GLU A 477 -9.62 -14.57 -7.34
CA GLU A 477 -11.01 -15.08 -7.32
C GLU A 477 -11.76 -14.94 -8.66
N LEU A 478 -11.06 -15.01 -9.77
CA LEU A 478 -11.65 -14.89 -11.09
C LEU A 478 -12.52 -16.11 -11.43
N SER A 479 -13.81 -15.89 -11.67
CA SER A 479 -14.75 -16.93 -12.09
C SER A 479 -14.49 -17.42 -13.51
N ASN A 480 -13.95 -16.54 -14.36
CA ASN A 480 -13.60 -16.79 -15.75
C ASN A 480 -12.24 -16.20 -16.08
N SER A 481 -11.62 -16.68 -17.16
CA SER A 481 -10.41 -16.05 -17.70
C SER A 481 -10.73 -14.68 -18.26
N VAL A 482 -9.86 -13.70 -17.99
CA VAL A 482 -10.05 -12.29 -18.35
C VAL A 482 -9.04 -11.90 -19.43
N PRO A 483 -9.49 -11.43 -20.62
CA PRO A 483 -8.58 -10.94 -21.63
C PRO A 483 -7.99 -9.59 -21.25
N ILE A 484 -6.67 -9.47 -21.28
CA ILE A 484 -5.93 -8.24 -21.06
C ILE A 484 -5.33 -7.78 -22.39
N THR A 485 -5.64 -6.54 -22.77
CA THR A 485 -5.08 -5.86 -23.93
C THR A 485 -4.23 -4.67 -23.46
N PRO A 486 -3.29 -4.15 -24.27
CA PRO A 486 -2.53 -2.97 -23.93
C PRO A 486 -3.41 -1.78 -23.50
N SER A 487 -4.52 -1.53 -24.21
CA SER A 487 -5.43 -0.43 -23.89
C SER A 487 -6.12 -0.56 -22.52
N ARG A 488 -6.34 -1.77 -22.03
CA ARG A 488 -6.90 -2.03 -20.71
C ARG A 488 -5.95 -1.72 -19.55
N LEU A 489 -4.65 -1.61 -19.84
CA LEU A 489 -3.62 -1.27 -18.84
C LEU A 489 -3.42 0.25 -18.73
N VAL A 490 -4.02 1.02 -19.62
CA VAL A 490 -3.89 2.48 -19.60
C VAL A 490 -4.80 3.04 -18.52
N GLN A 491 -4.19 3.42 -17.40
CA GLN A 491 -4.83 4.21 -16.36
C GLN A 491 -4.45 5.68 -16.62
N GLY A 492 -5.35 6.44 -17.25
CA GLY A 492 -5.10 7.81 -17.66
C GLY A 492 -4.70 7.94 -19.14
N ALA A 493 -4.66 9.19 -19.64
CA ALA A 493 -4.35 9.50 -21.04
C ALA A 493 -2.85 9.44 -21.29
N ILE A 494 -2.33 8.32 -21.73
CA ILE A 494 -0.97 8.21 -22.26
C ILE A 494 -1.06 8.22 -23.79
N HIS A 495 -0.55 9.28 -24.42
CA HIS A 495 -0.42 9.34 -25.88
C HIS A 495 0.78 8.47 -26.32
N GLY A 496 0.54 7.59 -27.30
CA GLY A 496 1.60 6.79 -27.90
C GLY A 496 1.91 5.46 -27.17
N TYR A 497 0.97 4.93 -26.41
CA TYR A 497 1.12 3.65 -25.74
C TYR A 497 1.49 2.52 -26.71
N PRO A 498 2.42 1.61 -26.37
CA PRO A 498 2.79 0.50 -27.25
C PRO A 498 1.59 -0.38 -27.59
N THR A 499 1.43 -0.70 -28.84
CA THR A 499 0.35 -1.61 -29.30
C THR A 499 0.70 -3.08 -29.15
N THR A 500 2.00 -3.37 -28.94
CA THR A 500 2.54 -4.73 -28.74
C THR A 500 3.35 -4.77 -27.47
N MET A 501 3.04 -5.74 -26.64
CA MET A 501 3.68 -5.97 -25.34
C MET A 501 4.05 -7.45 -25.18
N VAL A 502 4.88 -7.72 -24.21
CA VAL A 502 5.12 -9.10 -23.75
C VAL A 502 4.61 -9.26 -22.31
N THR A 503 4.27 -10.48 -21.95
CA THR A 503 3.84 -10.84 -20.60
C THR A 503 4.47 -12.15 -20.16
N TRP A 504 4.67 -12.27 -18.84
CA TRP A 504 5.11 -13.51 -18.20
C TRP A 504 4.53 -13.60 -16.79
N GLU A 505 4.42 -14.80 -16.27
CA GLU A 505 3.97 -15.01 -14.89
C GLU A 505 5.15 -14.88 -13.92
N VAL A 506 4.97 -14.09 -12.86
CA VAL A 506 5.94 -13.97 -11.77
C VAL A 506 5.70 -15.10 -10.76
N GLN A 507 6.63 -16.04 -10.67
CA GLN A 507 6.56 -17.19 -9.78
C GLN A 507 7.75 -17.21 -8.82
N VAL A 508 7.47 -17.28 -7.51
CA VAL A 508 8.51 -17.29 -6.47
C VAL A 508 9.50 -18.45 -6.68
N GLY A 509 10.79 -18.14 -6.60
CA GLY A 509 11.88 -19.11 -6.78
C GLY A 509 12.19 -19.47 -8.22
N LYS A 510 11.42 -18.99 -9.21
CA LYS A 510 11.66 -19.28 -10.63
C LYS A 510 12.19 -18.05 -11.37
N PRO A 511 13.08 -18.24 -12.34
CA PRO A 511 13.47 -17.17 -13.25
C PRO A 511 12.33 -16.86 -14.23
N VAL A 512 12.42 -15.71 -14.88
CA VAL A 512 11.52 -15.33 -15.97
C VAL A 512 11.51 -16.42 -17.06
N SER A 513 10.33 -16.88 -17.41
CA SER A 513 10.12 -17.92 -18.42
C SER A 513 8.70 -17.85 -18.99
N GLY A 514 8.43 -18.55 -20.08
CA GLY A 514 7.10 -18.62 -20.68
C GLY A 514 6.58 -17.26 -21.18
N VAL A 515 7.48 -16.40 -21.66
CA VAL A 515 7.14 -15.07 -22.16
C VAL A 515 6.27 -15.19 -23.40
N MET A 516 5.18 -14.44 -23.44
CA MET A 516 4.25 -14.38 -24.56
C MET A 516 4.11 -12.95 -25.09
N VAL A 517 4.00 -12.82 -26.42
CA VAL A 517 3.68 -11.53 -27.07
C VAL A 517 2.14 -11.38 -27.11
N PHE A 518 1.65 -10.18 -26.81
CA PHE A 518 0.22 -9.86 -26.90
C PHE A 518 0.00 -8.46 -27.48
N SER A 519 -1.22 -8.23 -27.99
CA SER A 519 -1.61 -6.95 -28.61
C SER A 519 -3.12 -6.72 -28.46
N GLU A 520 -3.65 -5.62 -29.03
CA GLU A 520 -5.08 -5.35 -29.07
C GLU A 520 -5.87 -6.45 -29.80
N SER A 521 -5.32 -7.00 -30.88
CA SER A 521 -5.94 -8.06 -31.67
C SER A 521 -5.69 -9.47 -31.14
N SER A 522 -4.70 -9.65 -30.27
CA SER A 522 -4.32 -10.92 -29.66
C SER A 522 -4.06 -10.70 -28.16
N PRO A 523 -5.13 -10.61 -27.34
CA PRO A 523 -4.99 -10.34 -25.91
C PRO A 523 -4.31 -11.52 -25.18
N CYS A 524 -3.56 -11.23 -24.12
CA CYS A 524 -3.19 -12.26 -23.16
C CYS A 524 -4.38 -12.60 -22.24
N LEU A 525 -4.39 -13.79 -21.70
CA LEU A 525 -5.44 -14.25 -20.80
C LEU A 525 -4.93 -14.32 -19.37
N LEU A 526 -5.55 -13.55 -18.50
CA LEU A 526 -5.45 -13.75 -17.06
C LEU A 526 -6.33 -14.95 -16.71
N PRO A 527 -5.77 -16.08 -16.25
CA PRO A 527 -6.53 -17.31 -16.13
C PRO A 527 -7.56 -17.24 -15.00
N LYS A 528 -8.62 -18.04 -15.13
CA LYS A 528 -9.57 -18.31 -14.05
C LYS A 528 -8.84 -18.80 -12.81
N SER A 529 -9.20 -18.29 -11.64
CA SER A 529 -8.70 -18.75 -10.35
C SER A 529 -9.17 -20.19 -10.07
N ARG A 530 -8.32 -20.95 -9.38
CA ARG A 530 -8.61 -22.35 -8.99
C ARG A 530 -8.63 -22.42 -7.47
N PRO A 531 -9.50 -23.25 -6.87
CA PRO A 531 -9.40 -23.57 -5.46
C PRO A 531 -7.99 -24.09 -5.13
N LEU A 532 -7.44 -23.67 -4.02
CA LEU A 532 -6.22 -24.26 -3.46
C LEU A 532 -6.63 -25.35 -2.48
N ASP A 533 -5.99 -26.50 -2.61
CA ASP A 533 -6.13 -27.60 -1.66
C ASP A 533 -5.19 -27.31 -0.47
N LEU A 534 -5.75 -26.71 0.56
CA LEU A 534 -5.01 -26.37 1.78
C LEU A 534 -5.42 -27.31 2.91
N PRO A 535 -4.51 -27.60 3.87
CA PRO A 535 -4.90 -28.25 5.10
C PRO A 535 -6.03 -27.46 5.78
N TYR A 536 -6.93 -28.15 6.48
CA TYR A 536 -7.98 -27.55 7.35
C TYR A 536 -9.21 -26.93 6.64
N ASP A 537 -9.54 -27.36 5.42
CA ASP A 537 -10.76 -26.93 4.69
C ASP A 537 -10.92 -25.40 4.56
N ILE A 538 -9.81 -24.66 4.51
CA ILE A 538 -9.83 -23.22 4.35
C ILE A 538 -10.10 -22.88 2.90
N PRO A 539 -11.13 -22.11 2.57
CA PRO A 539 -11.38 -21.71 1.21
C PRO A 539 -10.32 -20.71 0.77
N ALA A 540 -9.37 -21.14 -0.04
CA ALA A 540 -8.42 -20.26 -0.71
C ALA A 540 -8.46 -20.50 -2.21
N SER A 541 -8.11 -19.49 -2.99
CA SER A 541 -8.00 -19.60 -4.43
C SER A 541 -6.62 -19.20 -4.91
N SER A 542 -6.20 -19.80 -6.04
CA SER A 542 -4.99 -19.35 -6.72
C SER A 542 -5.15 -17.91 -7.20
N HIS A 543 -4.10 -17.14 -7.09
CA HIS A 543 -3.94 -15.86 -7.78
C HIS A 543 -3.05 -16.06 -9.02
N THR A 544 -3.05 -15.04 -9.88
CA THR A 544 -2.10 -14.94 -10.98
C THR A 544 -1.45 -13.58 -10.94
N HIS A 545 -0.13 -13.53 -10.95
CA HIS A 545 0.65 -12.31 -11.04
C HIS A 545 1.37 -12.28 -12.39
N LEU A 546 0.95 -11.41 -13.30
CA LEU A 546 1.57 -11.18 -14.60
C LEU A 546 2.37 -9.89 -14.57
N ALA A 547 3.65 -9.96 -14.94
CA ALA A 547 4.40 -8.79 -15.32
C ALA A 547 4.34 -8.59 -16.84
N MET A 548 4.32 -7.33 -17.28
CA MET A 548 4.12 -6.95 -18.66
C MET A 548 5.09 -5.83 -19.04
N ALA A 549 5.70 -5.93 -20.21
CA ALA A 549 6.69 -4.99 -20.70
C ALA A 549 6.40 -4.57 -22.15
N PRO A 550 6.68 -3.31 -22.52
CA PRO A 550 6.54 -2.83 -23.88
C PRO A 550 7.65 -3.34 -24.79
N VAL A 551 7.35 -3.55 -26.07
CA VAL A 551 8.37 -3.68 -27.11
C VAL A 551 8.88 -2.28 -27.42
N LEU A 552 10.20 -2.07 -27.27
CA LEU A 552 10.86 -0.79 -27.47
C LEU A 552 11.15 -0.53 -28.96
N PRO A 553 11.46 0.70 -29.36
CA PRO A 553 11.62 1.07 -30.78
C PRO A 553 12.67 0.26 -31.55
N ASN A 554 13.70 -0.22 -30.87
CA ASN A 554 14.74 -1.05 -31.45
C ASN A 554 14.40 -2.57 -31.49
N GLY A 555 13.17 -2.94 -31.15
CA GLY A 555 12.74 -4.33 -31.08
C GLY A 555 13.23 -5.10 -29.84
N MET A 556 13.83 -4.42 -28.87
CA MET A 556 14.18 -5.03 -27.58
C MET A 556 13.03 -4.93 -26.59
N VAL A 557 13.05 -5.83 -25.62
CA VAL A 557 12.19 -5.76 -24.43
C VAL A 557 13.05 -5.90 -23.19
N ILE A 558 12.98 -4.93 -22.30
CA ILE A 558 13.58 -5.03 -20.96
C ILE A 558 12.54 -5.61 -20.03
N LEU A 559 12.76 -6.84 -19.54
CA LEU A 559 11.85 -7.51 -18.61
C LEU A 559 12.09 -7.03 -17.17
N GLY A 560 13.30 -6.51 -16.91
CA GLY A 560 13.66 -5.93 -15.62
C GLY A 560 14.44 -6.87 -14.71
N GLU A 561 14.56 -6.51 -13.43
CA GLU A 561 15.29 -7.32 -12.44
C GLU A 561 14.55 -8.64 -12.19
N ASN A 562 15.26 -9.75 -12.44
CA ASN A 562 14.73 -11.08 -12.27
C ASN A 562 14.39 -11.35 -10.79
N ARG A 563 13.34 -12.10 -10.53
CA ARG A 563 12.89 -12.48 -9.16
C ARG A 563 12.53 -11.29 -8.27
N LYS A 564 11.84 -10.29 -8.83
CA LYS A 564 11.26 -9.15 -8.09
C LYS A 564 9.77 -9.02 -8.40
N TRP A 565 9.01 -8.49 -7.45
CA TRP A 565 7.59 -8.19 -7.66
C TRP A 565 7.41 -7.02 -8.64
N ALA A 566 8.16 -5.93 -8.44
CA ALA A 566 8.24 -4.80 -9.35
C ALA A 566 9.58 -4.86 -10.11
N THR A 567 9.59 -5.52 -11.26
CA THR A 567 10.83 -5.81 -12.01
C THR A 567 11.54 -4.57 -12.54
N MET A 568 10.80 -3.48 -12.75
CA MET A 568 11.32 -2.18 -13.22
C MET A 568 11.20 -1.09 -12.15
N SER A 569 11.18 -1.48 -10.87
CA SER A 569 11.06 -0.54 -9.76
C SER A 569 12.00 0.67 -9.91
N PHE A 570 11.46 1.87 -9.70
CA PHE A 570 12.26 3.09 -9.70
C PHE A 570 13.21 3.22 -8.49
N GLY A 571 13.12 2.34 -7.50
CA GLY A 571 14.11 2.12 -6.46
C GLY A 571 15.38 1.41 -6.95
N ARG A 572 15.33 0.83 -8.14
CA ARG A 572 16.44 0.17 -8.83
C ARG A 572 16.79 0.86 -10.15
N ILE A 573 15.81 1.09 -11.01
CA ILE A 573 15.99 1.68 -12.33
C ILE A 573 15.59 3.14 -12.25
N VAL A 574 16.58 4.03 -12.29
CA VAL A 574 16.38 5.47 -12.10
C VAL A 574 15.98 6.14 -13.41
N GLN A 575 16.60 5.70 -14.51
CA GLN A 575 16.37 6.24 -15.83
C GLN A 575 16.39 5.13 -16.88
N LEU A 576 15.57 5.29 -17.92
CA LEU A 576 15.58 4.47 -19.13
C LEU A 576 15.45 5.39 -20.34
N GLU A 577 16.38 5.25 -21.27
CA GLU A 577 16.32 5.89 -22.58
C GLU A 577 16.32 4.83 -23.68
N ALA A 578 15.37 4.91 -24.59
CA ALA A 578 15.26 3.99 -25.72
C ALA A 578 15.30 4.75 -27.03
N THR A 579 16.18 4.32 -27.90
CA THR A 579 16.35 4.82 -29.28
C THR A 579 16.12 3.68 -30.28
N GLU A 580 16.17 3.97 -31.56
CA GLU A 580 16.14 2.95 -32.62
C GLU A 580 17.38 2.01 -32.60
N TYR A 581 18.45 2.40 -31.89
CA TYR A 581 19.74 1.67 -31.90
C TYR A 581 20.02 0.97 -30.56
N ALA A 582 19.66 1.58 -29.46
CA ALA A 582 20.04 1.10 -28.14
C ALA A 582 19.01 1.48 -27.06
N VAL A 583 19.02 0.71 -25.98
CA VAL A 583 18.36 1.05 -24.70
C VAL A 583 19.44 1.26 -23.66
N THR A 584 19.40 2.39 -22.97
CA THR A 584 20.30 2.71 -21.87
C THR A 584 19.51 2.75 -20.56
N LEU A 585 19.99 2.05 -19.56
CA LEU A 585 19.43 2.02 -18.21
C LEU A 585 20.45 2.60 -17.23
N GLU A 586 19.98 3.47 -16.36
CA GLU A 586 20.71 3.87 -15.17
C GLU A 586 20.12 3.14 -13.97
N ILE A 587 20.93 2.36 -13.28
CA ILE A 587 20.50 1.54 -12.14
C ILE A 587 21.31 1.84 -10.89
N VAL A 588 20.67 1.65 -9.73
CA VAL A 588 21.27 1.87 -8.41
C VAL A 588 21.16 0.63 -7.54
N GLY A 589 22.16 0.39 -6.71
CA GLY A 589 22.20 -0.77 -5.82
C GLY A 589 23.13 -0.58 -4.63
N ALA A 590 23.11 -1.55 -3.72
CA ALA A 590 24.00 -1.59 -2.59
C ALA A 590 25.45 -1.96 -3.02
N PRO A 591 26.48 -1.58 -2.26
CA PRO A 591 27.83 -2.07 -2.48
C PRO A 591 27.88 -3.60 -2.52
N PHE A 592 28.64 -4.16 -3.47
CA PHE A 592 28.79 -5.61 -3.71
C PHE A 592 27.50 -6.35 -4.11
N GLU A 593 26.35 -5.67 -4.21
CA GLU A 593 25.10 -6.33 -4.64
C GLU A 593 25.23 -6.84 -6.07
N THR A 594 24.79 -8.08 -6.31
CA THR A 594 24.70 -8.67 -7.65
C THR A 594 23.25 -8.78 -8.06
N ILE A 595 22.93 -8.31 -9.25
CA ILE A 595 21.58 -8.36 -9.83
C ILE A 595 21.56 -9.14 -11.12
N GLU A 596 20.39 -9.66 -11.47
CA GLU A 596 20.11 -10.30 -12.75
C GLU A 596 19.05 -9.48 -13.49
N LEU A 597 19.41 -8.90 -14.62
CA LEU A 597 18.49 -8.20 -15.52
C LEU A 597 18.07 -9.13 -16.66
N ALA A 598 16.77 -9.40 -16.76
CA ALA A 598 16.19 -10.17 -17.85
C ALA A 598 15.80 -9.25 -19.00
N TYR A 599 16.10 -9.66 -20.25
CA TYR A 599 15.75 -8.94 -21.45
C TYR A 599 15.54 -9.88 -22.64
N MET A 600 14.99 -9.35 -23.71
CA MET A 600 14.83 -10.03 -24.99
C MET A 600 15.32 -9.13 -26.11
N ALA A 601 16.04 -9.71 -27.07
CA ALA A 601 16.46 -9.05 -28.28
C ALA A 601 15.60 -9.49 -29.48
N ASN A 602 15.50 -8.63 -30.52
CA ASN A 602 14.87 -8.93 -31.80
C ASN A 602 13.41 -9.44 -31.72
N VAL A 603 12.60 -8.88 -30.82
CA VAL A 603 11.18 -9.17 -30.76
C VAL A 603 10.48 -8.52 -31.95
N SER A 604 9.92 -9.35 -32.84
CA SER A 604 9.17 -8.83 -34.00
C SER A 604 7.91 -8.12 -33.54
N MET A 605 7.69 -6.90 -34.04
CA MET A 605 6.42 -6.17 -33.84
C MET A 605 5.24 -6.84 -34.55
N GLN A 606 5.50 -7.77 -35.46
CA GLN A 606 4.48 -8.59 -36.11
C GLN A 606 4.33 -9.90 -35.34
N HIS A 607 3.11 -10.14 -34.87
CA HIS A 607 2.78 -11.37 -34.15
C HIS A 607 3.01 -12.58 -35.04
N ASP A 608 4.11 -13.29 -34.84
CA ASP A 608 4.35 -14.63 -35.41
C ASP A 608 4.05 -15.68 -34.33
N PRO A 609 2.98 -16.48 -34.46
CA PRO A 609 2.65 -17.51 -33.50
C PRO A 609 3.73 -18.61 -33.35
N ALA A 610 4.63 -18.73 -34.32
CA ALA A 610 5.75 -19.66 -34.28
C ALA A 610 6.99 -19.10 -33.58
N PHE A 611 7.01 -17.81 -33.25
CA PHE A 611 8.11 -17.14 -32.56
C PHE A 611 8.16 -17.57 -31.10
N THR A 612 9.23 -18.27 -30.73
CA THR A 612 9.52 -18.58 -29.32
C THR A 612 10.54 -17.57 -28.82
N PRO A 613 10.11 -16.61 -27.97
CA PRO A 613 11.02 -15.58 -27.49
C PRO A 613 12.10 -16.20 -26.60
N LEU A 614 13.36 -15.86 -26.87
CA LEU A 614 14.49 -16.22 -26.03
C LEU A 614 14.70 -15.11 -24.99
N VAL A 615 14.70 -15.50 -23.71
CA VAL A 615 15.04 -14.63 -22.60
C VAL A 615 16.53 -14.76 -22.29
N ASP A 616 17.24 -13.65 -22.34
CA ASP A 616 18.64 -13.53 -21.93
C ASP A 616 18.71 -12.91 -20.54
N ILE A 617 19.73 -13.26 -19.77
CA ILE A 617 19.97 -12.70 -18.43
C ILE A 617 21.35 -12.11 -18.37
N LEU A 618 21.43 -10.81 -18.07
CA LEU A 618 22.64 -10.12 -17.77
C LEU A 618 22.87 -10.09 -16.26
N THR A 619 24.02 -10.52 -15.79
CA THR A 619 24.43 -10.41 -14.39
C THR A 619 25.35 -9.23 -14.19
N CYS A 620 24.96 -8.29 -13.33
CA CYS A 620 25.75 -7.11 -12.98
C CYS A 620 26.08 -7.11 -11.48
N THR A 621 27.32 -6.79 -11.12
CA THR A 621 27.74 -6.60 -9.73
C THR A 621 28.13 -5.14 -9.50
N PHE A 622 27.55 -4.53 -8.46
CA PHE A 622 27.87 -3.17 -8.06
C PHE A 622 29.28 -3.11 -7.45
N PRO A 623 30.02 -2.00 -7.67
CA PRO A 623 31.36 -1.86 -7.12
C PRO A 623 31.39 -1.87 -5.59
N SER A 624 32.55 -2.15 -5.01
CA SER A 624 32.75 -2.12 -3.56
C SER A 624 32.85 -0.69 -3.01
N SER A 625 33.34 0.25 -3.82
CA SER A 625 33.52 1.65 -3.45
C SER A 625 32.41 2.49 -4.06
N CYS A 626 31.40 2.79 -3.26
CA CYS A 626 30.32 3.72 -3.62
C CYS A 626 30.56 5.06 -2.93
N THR A 627 30.17 6.14 -3.59
CA THR A 627 30.37 7.51 -3.06
C THR A 627 29.05 8.25 -2.86
N GLU A 628 27.96 7.71 -3.39
CA GLU A 628 26.66 8.35 -3.29
C GLU A 628 25.97 7.94 -1.99
N ILE A 629 25.37 8.91 -1.31
CA ILE A 629 24.65 8.71 -0.06
C ILE A 629 23.24 9.25 -0.24
N ASP A 630 22.23 8.43 0.07
CA ASP A 630 20.84 8.88 0.06
C ASP A 630 20.51 9.74 1.30
N LYS A 631 19.30 10.31 1.33
CA LYS A 631 18.85 11.17 2.43
C LYS A 631 18.76 10.47 3.78
N TYR A 632 18.85 9.15 3.82
CA TYR A 632 18.87 8.35 5.03
C TYR A 632 20.29 7.85 5.41
N ALA A 633 21.32 8.46 4.84
CA ALA A 633 22.73 8.11 5.02
C ALA A 633 23.10 6.68 4.58
N ASN A 634 22.31 6.05 3.70
CA ASN A 634 22.68 4.77 3.11
C ASN A 634 23.61 4.98 1.91
N LEU A 635 24.71 4.25 1.89
CA LEU A 635 25.65 4.26 0.78
C LEU A 635 25.07 3.43 -0.38
N TYR A 636 25.11 4.00 -1.61
CA TYR A 636 24.70 3.28 -2.80
C TYR A 636 25.62 3.54 -3.99
N CYS A 637 25.59 2.59 -4.92
CA CYS A 637 26.34 2.63 -6.14
C CYS A 637 25.42 2.85 -7.33
N ARG A 638 26.01 3.41 -8.40
CA ARG A 638 25.33 3.62 -9.67
C ARG A 638 26.12 2.94 -10.79
N ILE A 639 25.43 2.24 -11.67
CA ILE A 639 26.00 1.66 -12.89
C ILE A 639 25.07 1.92 -14.07
N TRP A 640 25.61 1.81 -15.28
CA TRP A 640 24.83 1.93 -16.51
C TRP A 640 24.81 0.60 -17.25
N ILE A 641 23.67 0.29 -17.86
CA ILE A 641 23.51 -0.86 -18.74
C ILE A 641 23.16 -0.34 -20.12
N VAL A 642 23.87 -0.81 -21.11
CA VAL A 642 23.60 -0.51 -22.53
C VAL A 642 23.20 -1.78 -23.23
N CYS A 643 22.01 -1.79 -23.85
CA CYS A 643 21.43 -2.92 -24.55
C CYS A 643 21.29 -2.61 -26.04
N GLN A 644 21.78 -3.50 -26.90
CA GLN A 644 21.67 -3.40 -28.37
C GLN A 644 21.11 -4.71 -28.96
N PRO A 645 20.23 -4.64 -29.98
CA PRO A 645 19.59 -5.84 -30.53
C PRO A 645 20.56 -6.91 -31.01
N THR A 646 21.72 -6.50 -31.54
CA THR A 646 22.72 -7.41 -32.13
C THR A 646 23.69 -7.98 -31.08
N TYR A 647 23.97 -7.21 -30.02
CA TYR A 647 25.07 -7.52 -29.08
C TYR A 647 24.56 -7.84 -27.66
N GLY A 648 23.24 -7.73 -27.41
CA GLY A 648 22.66 -7.91 -26.08
C GLY A 648 22.89 -6.73 -25.14
N CYS A 649 22.91 -7.00 -23.83
CA CYS A 649 23.13 -6.00 -22.79
C CYS A 649 24.50 -6.15 -22.14
N ASP A 650 25.12 -5.04 -21.74
CA ASP A 650 26.40 -4.99 -21.04
C ASP A 650 26.38 -3.98 -19.90
N CYS A 651 27.15 -4.23 -18.82
CA CYS A 651 27.24 -3.38 -17.63
C CYS A 651 28.51 -2.53 -17.67
N SER A 652 28.39 -1.25 -17.39
CA SER A 652 29.54 -0.32 -17.32
C SER A 652 29.53 0.46 -16.00
N ASN A 653 30.67 0.51 -15.35
CA ASN A 653 30.93 1.33 -14.17
C ASN A 653 31.39 2.75 -14.49
N ASP A 654 31.65 3.07 -15.78
CA ASP A 654 32.19 4.34 -16.20
C ASP A 654 31.12 5.37 -16.57
N VAL A 655 31.18 6.52 -15.91
CA VAL A 655 30.40 7.74 -16.24
C VAL A 655 30.66 8.27 -17.65
N ALA A 656 31.69 7.77 -18.34
CA ALA A 656 32.14 8.21 -19.66
C ALA A 656 31.31 7.67 -20.84
N ILE A 657 30.03 7.29 -20.61
CA ILE A 657 29.09 6.98 -21.74
C ILE A 657 28.62 8.28 -22.47
N ASN A 658 29.20 9.42 -22.22
CA ASN A 658 29.12 10.54 -23.17
C ASN A 658 29.90 10.30 -24.47
N SER A 659 30.69 9.27 -24.54
CA SER A 659 31.17 8.68 -25.79
C SER A 659 30.59 7.27 -25.85
N VAL A 660 29.39 7.11 -26.42
CA VAL A 660 29.04 5.87 -27.09
C VAL A 660 30.34 5.32 -27.68
N ARG A 661 30.85 4.21 -27.19
CA ARG A 661 31.65 3.36 -28.03
C ARG A 661 30.74 2.92 -29.15
N LEU A 662 30.49 3.85 -30.08
CA LEU A 662 30.03 3.51 -31.41
C LEU A 662 31.07 2.51 -31.88
N ILE A 663 30.69 1.26 -31.88
CA ILE A 663 31.47 0.20 -32.50
C ILE A 663 31.85 0.71 -33.89
N PRO A 664 33.05 0.48 -34.37
CA PRO A 664 33.63 1.14 -35.56
C PRO A 664 32.74 1.15 -36.81
N GLU A 665 31.78 0.26 -36.92
CA GLU A 665 30.84 0.17 -38.04
C GLU A 665 29.76 1.27 -38.08
N VAL A 666 29.41 1.91 -36.95
CA VAL A 666 28.43 3.01 -36.93
C VAL A 666 29.09 4.33 -37.35
N ASN A 667 30.41 4.51 -37.15
CA ASN A 667 31.16 5.66 -37.66
C ASN A 667 31.31 5.68 -39.20
N ALA A 668 31.06 4.55 -39.86
CA ALA A 668 31.10 4.48 -41.32
C ALA A 668 29.80 4.94 -42.01
N MET A 669 28.71 5.12 -41.25
CA MET A 669 27.41 5.59 -41.77
C MET A 669 27.11 7.07 -41.50
N ILE A 670 27.97 7.79 -40.75
CA ILE A 670 27.79 9.21 -40.41
C ILE A 670 28.77 10.14 -41.17
N ASN A 671 29.64 9.61 -42.03
CA ASN A 671 30.48 10.40 -42.94
C ASN A 671 30.01 10.31 -44.40
#